data_1fa34899af195aa2f4adbefca2ea8b0f
#
_entry.id   1fa34899af195aa2f4adbefca2ea8b0f
#
_cell.length_a   1.000
_cell.length_b   1.000
_cell.length_c   1.000
_cell.angle_alpha   90.00
_cell.angle_beta   90.00
_cell.angle_gamma   90.00
#
_symmetry.space_group_name_H-M   'P 1'
#
loop_
_entity.id
_entity.type
_entity.pdbx_description
1 polymer ?
#
loop_
_entity_poly.entity_id
_entity_poly.type
_entity_poly.pdbx_seq_one_letter_code
_entity_poly.pdbx_strand_id
1 'polypeptide(L)'
;MDKLRMKTLDAADGNVAKIAALFPQCVTERLGKDGTAELAIDFDKLRDELSKDLLDGAEERYQFTWPGKRESSRLANSASDNSLRPNISESVDFWNTENLYIEGDNLDVLKVLRENYLGAIKMIYIDPPYNTGKDFVYHDDFSKSKDDFEIENETYDENGNIILDPMQRNAASNGRFHTDWLNLIYPRLKVAKDLLKSGGVIFISIDDNELHNLKKVCDEVLGVQNFIDIFCWAKTETPENLSIKSRQVVEYVLCYQKDKDSSRFKGLQKYSSSSNGLLNQPNAVGILKFPANKVKTKIPNGTISAGKYGTKKYDVELLDDVEVKDGLFVNEFRLKAKFKWQQSYLDNEIENGTVISIPTMNFSPAYDKTEYAPEVPTNYINSKVNVDTNENAGEYQLTLFPKKVFNFPKPVSLVKYLLGFTDDPDDSYIVLDFFSGSATTAEAVMELNLGRKVPVKFIMVQIQEDLHKTLATTTEQSQKEVIQNAIDFCEELKVPANICEVAKERIRRAGRKIKDEAGLHGQDLDTGFRVLKLDSSNMEDVFYTPEDFDAQNIFTTVDNVKPDRTPLDLLFQVLPELNIELSAKIEEKEVNGKKVFFVDGNYLIATFDTEVNESTVTEIAKMKPQYFVMRDASAANDNVLDNFEQIFRHYSPETVRKII
;
A
#
# COMPACT_ATOMS: atom_id res chain seq x y z
N MET A 1 29.89 18.25 11.42
CA MET A 1 28.81 17.54 10.68
C MET A 1 27.71 17.20 11.68
N ASP A 2 26.44 17.27 11.25
CA ASP A 2 25.34 16.89 12.14
C ASP A 2 25.22 15.38 12.22
N LYS A 3 24.92 14.87 13.42
CA LYS A 3 24.73 13.44 13.66
C LYS A 3 23.32 13.01 13.27
N LEU A 4 23.17 11.88 12.59
CA LEU A 4 21.90 11.23 12.34
C LEU A 4 21.34 10.59 13.62
N ARG A 5 20.01 10.52 13.74
CA ARG A 5 19.32 9.99 14.94
C ARG A 5 19.38 8.48 15.04
N MET A 6 19.45 7.81 13.90
CA MET A 6 19.46 6.34 13.73
C MET A 6 18.25 5.62 14.35
N LYS A 7 17.12 6.33 14.47
CA LYS A 7 15.83 5.82 14.95
C LYS A 7 14.68 6.62 14.34
N THR A 8 13.48 6.03 14.31
CA THR A 8 12.28 6.69 13.79
C THR A 8 11.84 7.86 14.66
N LEU A 9 11.07 8.79 14.07
CA LEU A 9 10.49 9.93 14.79
C LEU A 9 9.43 9.46 15.80
N ASP A 10 9.42 10.05 16.99
CA ASP A 10 8.26 9.99 17.87
C ASP A 10 7.15 10.89 17.29
N ALA A 11 6.04 10.28 16.89
CA ALA A 11 4.93 11.01 16.30
C ALA A 11 4.22 11.92 17.32
N ALA A 12 4.33 11.64 18.63
CA ALA A 12 3.80 12.50 19.67
C ALA A 12 4.52 13.84 19.69
N ASP A 13 5.86 13.86 19.59
CA ASP A 13 6.66 15.09 19.50
C ASP A 13 6.29 15.91 18.26
N GLY A 14 6.09 15.25 17.12
CA GLY A 14 5.62 15.88 15.90
C GLY A 14 4.22 16.51 16.07
N ASN A 15 3.32 15.86 16.83
CA ASN A 15 1.99 16.41 17.12
C ASN A 15 2.06 17.61 18.09
N VAL A 16 2.91 17.55 19.11
CA VAL A 16 3.20 18.68 20.00
C VAL A 16 3.72 19.88 19.21
N ALA A 17 4.66 19.67 18.29
CA ALA A 17 5.21 20.71 17.44
C ALA A 17 4.15 21.34 16.52
N LYS A 18 3.23 20.55 15.94
CA LYS A 18 2.11 21.04 15.11
C LYS A 18 1.16 21.93 15.92
N ILE A 19 0.78 21.49 17.14
CA ILE A 19 -0.08 22.27 18.03
C ILE A 19 0.64 23.56 18.44
N ALA A 20 1.92 23.48 18.77
CA ALA A 20 2.74 24.63 19.14
C ALA A 20 2.84 25.65 17.99
N ALA A 21 2.90 25.22 16.75
CA ALA A 21 2.91 26.10 15.58
C ALA A 21 1.57 26.81 15.36
N LEU A 22 0.45 26.12 15.63
CA LEU A 22 -0.91 26.68 15.49
C LEU A 22 -1.29 27.58 16.67
N PHE A 23 -0.88 27.23 17.89
CA PHE A 23 -1.22 27.90 19.14
C PHE A 23 0.04 28.11 20.00
N PRO A 24 0.95 29.04 19.62
CA PRO A 24 2.22 29.26 20.37
C PRO A 24 2.01 29.64 21.82
N GLN A 25 0.89 30.35 22.15
CA GLN A 25 0.53 30.71 23.51
C GLN A 25 0.20 29.56 24.43
N CYS A 26 -0.09 28.38 23.86
CA CYS A 26 -0.38 27.15 24.62
C CYS A 26 0.87 26.32 24.90
N VAL A 27 2.05 26.78 24.49
CA VAL A 27 3.31 26.09 24.72
C VAL A 27 3.79 26.34 26.14
N THR A 28 4.23 25.30 26.82
CA THR A 28 4.88 25.35 28.13
C THR A 28 6.08 24.39 28.14
N GLU A 29 6.82 24.38 29.22
CA GLU A 29 7.94 23.45 29.42
C GLU A 29 7.62 22.48 30.55
N ARG A 30 8.05 21.24 30.40
CA ARG A 30 8.05 20.23 31.47
C ARG A 30 9.45 19.66 31.62
N LEU A 31 9.75 19.13 32.79
CA LEU A 31 10.97 18.33 32.98
C LEU A 31 10.75 16.93 32.40
N GLY A 32 11.60 16.55 31.45
CA GLY A 32 11.67 15.20 30.93
C GLY A 32 12.19 14.20 31.98
N LYS A 33 12.14 12.91 31.68
CA LYS A 33 12.62 11.85 32.57
C LYS A 33 14.15 11.95 32.84
N ASP A 34 14.89 12.51 31.93
CA ASP A 34 16.32 12.75 31.97
C ASP A 34 16.68 14.11 32.64
N GLY A 35 15.70 14.86 33.13
CA GLY A 35 15.90 16.16 33.75
C GLY A 35 16.08 17.32 32.76
N THR A 36 15.99 17.09 31.48
CA THR A 36 16.00 18.15 30.45
C THR A 36 14.62 18.82 30.31
N ALA A 37 14.59 20.09 29.88
CA ALA A 37 13.35 20.80 29.62
C ALA A 37 12.80 20.37 28.26
N GLU A 38 11.59 19.81 28.24
CA GLU A 38 10.86 19.43 27.04
C GLU A 38 9.69 20.36 26.79
N LEU A 39 9.37 20.61 25.51
CA LEU A 39 8.16 21.33 25.14
C LEU A 39 6.92 20.50 25.46
N ALA A 40 5.93 21.12 26.05
CA ALA A 40 4.64 20.53 26.34
C ALA A 40 3.50 21.49 25.96
N ILE A 41 2.31 20.95 25.80
CA ILE A 41 1.10 21.75 25.54
C ILE A 41 0.32 21.90 26.85
N ASP A 42 0.06 23.15 27.20
CA ASP A 42 -0.86 23.51 28.26
C ASP A 42 -2.30 23.34 27.74
N PHE A 43 -2.94 22.25 28.14
CA PHE A 43 -4.28 21.93 27.68
C PHE A 43 -5.36 22.86 28.24
N ASP A 44 -5.13 23.53 29.38
CA ASP A 44 -6.07 24.48 29.92
C ASP A 44 -6.06 25.77 29.07
N LYS A 45 -4.89 26.25 28.67
CA LYS A 45 -4.77 27.37 27.72
C LYS A 45 -5.32 27.03 26.33
N LEU A 46 -5.05 25.81 25.82
CA LEU A 46 -5.60 25.35 24.54
C LEU A 46 -7.12 25.25 24.61
N ARG A 47 -7.68 24.84 25.75
CA ARG A 47 -9.11 24.81 26.03
C ARG A 47 -9.71 26.23 25.96
N ASP A 48 -9.07 27.21 26.58
CA ASP A 48 -9.54 28.62 26.56
C ASP A 48 -9.58 29.19 25.16
N GLU A 49 -8.59 28.88 24.32
CA GLU A 49 -8.56 29.29 22.90
C GLU A 49 -9.68 28.68 22.06
N LEU A 50 -10.13 27.43 22.41
CA LEU A 50 -11.17 26.69 21.72
C LEU A 50 -12.54 26.79 22.41
N SER A 51 -12.71 27.70 23.36
CA SER A 51 -13.81 27.74 24.35
C SER A 51 -15.23 27.72 23.80
N LYS A 52 -15.46 28.10 22.53
CA LYS A 52 -16.81 28.06 21.91
C LYS A 52 -17.22 26.67 21.38
N ASP A 53 -16.25 25.79 21.13
CA ASP A 53 -16.46 24.52 20.45
C ASP A 53 -16.04 23.32 21.30
N LEU A 54 -15.84 23.52 22.61
CA LEU A 54 -15.47 22.46 23.54
C LEU A 54 -16.69 21.65 24.00
N LEU A 55 -16.58 20.35 23.89
CA LEU A 55 -17.48 19.42 24.55
C LEU A 55 -16.91 19.08 25.92
N ASP A 56 -17.43 19.75 26.96
CA ASP A 56 -17.03 19.55 28.35
C ASP A 56 -17.94 18.58 29.08
N GLY A 57 -17.33 17.76 29.93
CA GLY A 57 -18.00 17.06 31.00
C GLY A 57 -18.71 15.74 30.63
N ALA A 58 -19.72 15.43 31.46
CA ALA A 58 -20.41 14.16 31.49
C ALA A 58 -21.57 14.04 30.48
N GLU A 59 -21.59 14.84 29.42
CA GLU A 59 -22.59 14.68 28.36
C GLU A 59 -22.43 13.32 27.64
N GLU A 60 -23.52 12.58 27.52
CA GLU A 60 -23.56 11.31 26.81
C GLU A 60 -23.21 11.55 25.35
N ARG A 61 -22.10 10.97 24.91
CA ARG A 61 -21.65 11.00 23.51
C ARG A 61 -21.23 9.62 23.05
N TYR A 62 -21.47 9.32 21.79
CA TYR A 62 -21.02 8.07 21.20
C TYR A 62 -19.49 7.96 21.25
N GLN A 63 -19.00 6.90 21.86
CA GLN A 63 -17.58 6.56 21.88
C GLN A 63 -17.43 5.06 21.62
N PHE A 64 -16.63 4.70 20.62
CA PHE A 64 -16.20 3.33 20.43
C PHE A 64 -14.92 3.10 21.23
N THR A 65 -15.02 2.33 22.31
CA THR A 65 -13.91 2.09 23.23
C THR A 65 -13.81 0.62 23.63
N TRP A 66 -12.59 0.19 23.96
CA TRP A 66 -12.29 -1.15 24.46
C TRP A 66 -11.05 -1.11 25.36
N PRO A 67 -10.78 -2.14 26.19
CA PRO A 67 -9.57 -2.24 27.00
C PRO A 67 -8.29 -2.24 26.13
N GLY A 68 -7.31 -1.40 26.48
CA GLY A 68 -6.04 -1.28 25.73
C GLY A 68 -6.04 -0.25 24.58
N LYS A 69 -7.18 0.36 24.22
CA LYS A 69 -7.24 1.35 23.12
C LYS A 69 -6.25 2.49 23.26
N ARG A 70 -6.12 3.06 24.48
CA ARG A 70 -5.18 4.18 24.72
C ARG A 70 -3.74 3.75 24.53
N GLU A 71 -3.41 2.55 24.98
CA GLU A 71 -2.07 1.98 24.85
C GLU A 71 -1.76 1.69 23.38
N SER A 72 -2.67 1.04 22.66
CA SER A 72 -2.56 0.84 21.20
C SER A 72 -2.33 2.17 20.44
N SER A 73 -2.98 3.27 20.89
CA SER A 73 -2.76 4.59 20.32
C SER A 73 -1.36 5.14 20.60
N ARG A 74 -0.83 4.92 21.81
CA ARG A 74 0.55 5.31 22.18
C ARG A 74 1.56 4.50 21.39
N LEU A 75 1.34 3.18 21.28
CA LEU A 75 2.21 2.29 20.52
C LEU A 75 2.34 2.72 19.04
N ALA A 76 1.24 3.13 18.40
CA ALA A 76 1.28 3.66 17.04
C ALA A 76 2.15 4.91 16.89
N ASN A 77 2.26 5.72 17.95
CA ASN A 77 3.01 6.97 17.94
C ASN A 77 4.45 6.85 18.46
N SER A 78 4.75 5.80 19.23
CA SER A 78 6.09 5.60 19.79
C SER A 78 7.13 5.40 18.69
N ALA A 79 8.34 5.89 18.92
CA ALA A 79 9.48 5.60 18.07
C ALA A 79 9.82 4.10 18.08
N SER A 80 10.43 3.62 17.01
CA SER A 80 11.05 2.31 16.90
C SER A 80 12.55 2.48 16.66
N ASP A 81 13.36 1.72 17.36
CA ASP A 81 14.82 1.68 17.17
C ASP A 81 15.20 0.63 16.11
N ASN A 82 14.23 -0.12 15.58
CA ASN A 82 14.45 -1.16 14.59
C ASN A 82 14.89 -0.57 13.24
N SER A 83 15.66 -1.37 12.50
CA SER A 83 16.12 -1.06 11.15
C SER A 83 15.77 -2.19 10.17
N LEU A 84 15.84 -1.90 8.88
CA LEU A 84 15.60 -2.87 7.82
C LEU A 84 16.93 -3.30 7.21
N ARG A 85 17.29 -4.57 7.37
CA ARG A 85 18.53 -5.16 6.85
C ARG A 85 18.30 -5.77 5.47
N PRO A 86 19.04 -5.37 4.44
CA PRO A 86 18.94 -5.96 3.11
C PRO A 86 19.51 -7.37 3.05
N ASN A 87 18.78 -8.28 2.39
CA ASN A 87 19.26 -9.64 2.12
C ASN A 87 19.35 -9.87 0.61
N ILE A 88 20.56 -9.68 0.07
CA ILE A 88 20.82 -9.81 -1.36
C ILE A 88 20.58 -11.25 -1.85
N SER A 89 20.97 -12.25 -1.05
CA SER A 89 20.89 -13.66 -1.45
C SER A 89 19.47 -14.17 -1.62
N GLU A 90 18.50 -13.62 -0.91
CA GLU A 90 17.08 -13.96 -1.01
C GLU A 90 16.33 -13.10 -2.03
N SER A 91 16.92 -11.98 -2.44
CA SER A 91 16.35 -11.02 -3.39
C SER A 91 16.42 -11.53 -4.84
N VAL A 92 15.61 -10.92 -5.69
CA VAL A 92 15.66 -11.09 -7.15
C VAL A 92 15.94 -9.74 -7.79
N ASP A 93 17.03 -9.64 -8.54
CA ASP A 93 17.48 -8.40 -9.17
C ASP A 93 17.61 -7.20 -8.18
N PHE A 94 18.26 -7.43 -7.05
CA PHE A 94 18.35 -6.52 -5.92
C PHE A 94 18.75 -5.06 -6.32
N TRP A 95 19.64 -4.90 -7.28
CA TRP A 95 20.19 -3.59 -7.63
C TRP A 95 19.30 -2.76 -8.56
N ASN A 96 18.40 -3.42 -9.33
CA ASN A 96 17.59 -2.73 -10.33
C ASN A 96 16.09 -2.71 -10.01
N THR A 97 15.59 -3.67 -9.22
CA THR A 97 14.17 -3.72 -8.88
C THR A 97 13.76 -2.57 -7.95
N GLU A 98 12.53 -2.09 -8.16
CA GLU A 98 11.90 -1.08 -7.30
C GLU A 98 10.85 -1.67 -6.36
N ASN A 99 10.66 -3.01 -6.35
CA ASN A 99 9.72 -3.71 -5.50
C ASN A 99 10.37 -4.19 -4.20
N LEU A 100 9.61 -4.21 -3.11
CA LEU A 100 10.10 -4.60 -1.79
C LEU A 100 9.29 -5.77 -1.22
N TYR A 101 10.01 -6.72 -0.57
CA TYR A 101 9.46 -7.72 0.31
C TYR A 101 10.12 -7.60 1.67
N ILE A 102 9.35 -7.28 2.71
CA ILE A 102 9.88 -6.95 4.05
C ILE A 102 9.40 -8.01 5.04
N GLU A 103 10.34 -8.64 5.72
CA GLU A 103 10.07 -9.63 6.77
C GLU A 103 10.16 -8.98 8.15
N GLY A 104 9.10 -9.10 8.95
CA GLY A 104 9.08 -8.59 10.32
C GLY A 104 7.68 -8.23 10.81
N ASP A 105 7.57 -7.79 12.06
CA ASP A 105 6.31 -7.26 12.58
C ASP A 105 5.86 -6.06 11.75
N ASN A 106 4.64 -6.11 11.31
CA ASN A 106 4.13 -5.11 10.38
C ASN A 106 3.95 -3.72 11.02
N LEU A 107 3.69 -3.61 12.33
CA LEU A 107 3.60 -2.31 12.99
C LEU A 107 4.96 -1.60 13.00
N ASP A 108 6.01 -2.30 13.38
CA ASP A 108 7.36 -1.73 13.39
C ASP A 108 7.85 -1.41 11.98
N VAL A 109 7.60 -2.30 11.02
CA VAL A 109 7.89 -2.03 9.60
C VAL A 109 7.16 -0.78 9.12
N LEU A 110 5.86 -0.64 9.42
CA LEU A 110 5.07 0.56 9.05
C LEU A 110 5.64 1.84 9.68
N LYS A 111 6.15 1.78 10.92
CA LYS A 111 6.82 2.92 11.58
C LYS A 111 8.11 3.32 10.84
N VAL A 112 8.93 2.35 10.42
CA VAL A 112 10.12 2.62 9.61
C VAL A 112 9.73 3.21 8.25
N LEU A 113 8.76 2.62 7.56
CA LEU A 113 8.27 3.11 6.28
C LEU A 113 7.67 4.53 6.37
N ARG A 114 7.13 4.92 7.52
CA ARG A 114 6.57 6.27 7.71
C ARG A 114 7.62 7.37 7.55
N GLU A 115 8.90 7.11 7.78
CA GLU A 115 9.97 8.10 7.65
C GLU A 115 10.12 8.58 6.19
N ASN A 116 9.97 7.67 5.21
CA ASN A 116 10.26 7.97 3.80
C ASN A 116 9.12 7.68 2.81
N TYR A 117 8.00 7.11 3.27
CA TYR A 117 6.80 6.88 2.45
C TYR A 117 5.58 7.64 2.97
N LEU A 118 5.77 8.69 3.77
CA LEU A 118 4.70 9.53 4.29
C LEU A 118 3.89 10.15 3.12
N GLY A 119 2.61 9.80 3.02
CA GLY A 119 1.74 10.31 1.96
C GLY A 119 2.12 9.84 0.53
N ALA A 120 2.88 8.75 0.37
CA ALA A 120 3.35 8.25 -0.92
C ALA A 120 2.51 7.09 -1.49
N ILE A 121 1.85 6.31 -0.64
CA ILE A 121 1.14 5.10 -1.04
C ILE A 121 -0.22 5.43 -1.66
N LYS A 122 -0.46 4.98 -2.90
CA LYS A 122 -1.74 5.19 -3.59
C LYS A 122 -2.79 4.16 -3.19
N MET A 123 -2.41 2.92 -3.01
CA MET A 123 -3.31 1.85 -2.62
C MET A 123 -2.71 1.00 -1.51
N ILE A 124 -3.51 0.73 -0.50
CA ILE A 124 -3.26 -0.31 0.50
C ILE A 124 -4.31 -1.40 0.30
N TYR A 125 -3.86 -2.64 0.17
CA TYR A 125 -4.72 -3.82 0.28
C TYR A 125 -4.22 -4.67 1.43
N ILE A 126 -5.10 -5.12 2.31
CA ILE A 126 -4.74 -6.04 3.40
C ILE A 126 -5.80 -7.12 3.60
N ASP A 127 -5.32 -8.28 4.00
CA ASP A 127 -6.11 -9.43 4.39
C ASP A 127 -5.72 -9.88 5.82
N PRO A 128 -6.17 -9.12 6.86
CA PRO A 128 -5.79 -9.40 8.24
C PRO A 128 -6.47 -10.68 8.77
N PRO A 129 -6.03 -11.24 9.91
CA PRO A 129 -6.75 -12.33 10.57
C PRO A 129 -8.22 -12.00 10.79
N TYR A 130 -9.13 -12.93 10.48
CA TYR A 130 -10.58 -12.70 10.57
C TYR A 130 -11.16 -12.90 11.97
N ASN A 131 -10.33 -13.33 12.91
CA ASN A 131 -10.73 -13.61 14.29
C ASN A 131 -11.80 -14.69 14.39
N THR A 132 -11.62 -15.79 13.66
CA THR A 132 -12.57 -16.93 13.62
C THR A 132 -12.48 -17.82 14.86
N GLY A 133 -11.61 -17.52 15.82
CA GLY A 133 -11.27 -18.33 16.98
C GLY A 133 -10.20 -19.40 16.70
N LYS A 134 -9.73 -19.47 15.46
CA LYS A 134 -8.64 -20.36 15.00
C LYS A 134 -7.42 -19.55 14.53
N ASP A 135 -7.59 -18.24 14.36
CA ASP A 135 -6.56 -17.33 13.86
C ASP A 135 -5.55 -16.97 14.94
N PHE A 136 -4.34 -16.67 14.53
CA PHE A 136 -3.31 -16.13 15.38
C PHE A 136 -3.45 -14.62 15.46
N VAL A 137 -3.37 -14.09 16.68
CA VAL A 137 -3.28 -12.65 16.95
C VAL A 137 -1.95 -12.39 17.65
N TYR A 138 -1.24 -11.38 17.19
CA TYR A 138 0.00 -10.95 17.80
C TYR A 138 -0.30 -10.32 19.16
N HIS A 139 0.42 -10.74 20.19
CA HIS A 139 0.40 -10.04 21.47
C HIS A 139 1.47 -8.95 21.46
N ASP A 140 1.04 -7.75 21.16
CA ASP A 140 1.78 -6.56 21.57
C ASP A 140 1.54 -6.45 23.08
N ASP A 141 2.56 -6.72 23.92
CA ASP A 141 2.39 -6.73 25.38
C ASP A 141 2.27 -5.29 25.92
N PHE A 142 1.02 -4.87 26.12
CA PHE A 142 0.66 -3.49 26.48
C PHE A 142 0.76 -3.20 27.99
N SER A 143 1.16 -4.18 28.80
CA SER A 143 0.97 -4.10 30.26
C SER A 143 2.23 -3.78 31.05
N LYS A 144 3.41 -3.69 30.41
CA LYS A 144 4.68 -3.59 31.13
C LYS A 144 5.43 -2.29 30.87
N SER A 145 6.10 -1.76 31.90
CA SER A 145 7.02 -0.65 31.74
C SER A 145 8.27 -1.13 30.97
N LYS A 146 9.04 -0.21 30.38
CA LYS A 146 10.29 -0.55 29.66
C LYS A 146 11.23 -1.41 30.52
N ASP A 147 11.29 -1.15 31.83
CA ASP A 147 12.14 -1.86 32.79
C ASP A 147 11.62 -3.28 33.12
N ASP A 148 10.29 -3.48 33.12
CA ASP A 148 9.68 -4.81 33.29
C ASP A 148 9.82 -5.64 32.00
N PHE A 149 9.84 -4.99 30.84
CA PHE A 149 10.03 -5.59 29.52
C PHE A 149 11.47 -6.11 29.33
N GLU A 150 12.49 -5.40 29.81
CA GLU A 150 13.89 -5.83 29.73
C GLU A 150 14.21 -7.02 30.64
N ILE A 151 13.54 -7.14 31.79
CA ILE A 151 13.76 -8.21 32.77
C ILE A 151 13.07 -9.53 32.40
N GLU A 152 11.92 -9.48 31.69
CA GLU A 152 11.18 -10.68 31.27
C GLU A 152 11.34 -11.04 29.80
N ASN A 153 11.91 -10.16 28.99
CA ASN A 153 12.20 -10.43 27.58
C ASN A 153 13.58 -11.07 27.41
N GLU A 154 13.75 -12.25 27.93
CA GLU A 154 14.53 -13.24 27.23
C GLU A 154 13.73 -13.64 25.96
N THR A 155 13.53 -12.69 25.06
CA THR A 155 12.87 -12.96 23.78
C THR A 155 13.71 -13.89 22.92
N TYR A 156 15.02 -13.94 23.22
CA TYR A 156 15.98 -14.82 22.56
C TYR A 156 16.77 -15.56 23.63
N ASP A 157 17.05 -16.85 23.40
CA ASP A 157 17.99 -17.61 24.20
C ASP A 157 19.44 -17.19 23.89
N GLU A 158 20.40 -17.71 24.68
CA GLU A 158 21.84 -17.47 24.47
C GLU A 158 22.34 -17.87 23.05
N ASN A 159 21.50 -18.56 22.26
CA ASN A 159 21.80 -19.01 20.91
C ASN A 159 21.04 -18.17 19.84
N GLY A 160 20.29 -17.14 20.25
CA GLY A 160 19.52 -16.27 19.33
C GLY A 160 18.18 -16.85 18.88
N ASN A 161 17.61 -17.86 19.58
CA ASN A 161 16.29 -18.39 19.27
C ASN A 161 15.22 -17.63 20.06
N ILE A 162 14.08 -17.32 19.41
CA ILE A 162 12.92 -16.66 20.03
C ILE A 162 12.33 -17.55 21.13
N ILE A 163 12.35 -17.11 22.37
CA ILE A 163 11.79 -17.82 23.53
C ILE A 163 10.29 -17.53 23.71
N LEU A 164 9.86 -16.29 23.44
CA LEU A 164 8.46 -15.91 23.46
C LEU A 164 7.89 -15.94 22.04
N ASP A 165 6.82 -16.71 21.86
CA ASP A 165 6.08 -16.72 20.60
C ASP A 165 5.19 -15.48 20.53
N PRO A 166 5.49 -14.49 19.66
CA PRO A 166 4.65 -13.32 19.51
C PRO A 166 3.28 -13.66 18.91
N MET A 167 3.08 -14.90 18.43
CA MET A 167 1.84 -15.35 17.82
C MET A 167 1.11 -16.30 18.76
N GLN A 168 0.03 -15.83 19.38
CA GLN A 168 -0.85 -16.69 20.16
C GLN A 168 -2.22 -16.82 19.48
N ARG A 169 -2.80 -18.03 19.58
CA ARG A 169 -4.14 -18.27 19.06
C ARG A 169 -5.18 -17.52 19.90
N ASN A 170 -5.97 -16.67 19.25
CA ASN A 170 -7.10 -16.00 19.89
C ASN A 170 -8.33 -16.90 19.87
N ALA A 171 -8.55 -17.68 20.95
CA ALA A 171 -9.66 -18.59 21.03
C ALA A 171 -10.96 -17.86 21.39
N ALA A 172 -12.09 -18.26 20.82
CA ALA A 172 -13.40 -17.69 21.10
C ALA A 172 -13.83 -17.79 22.59
N SER A 173 -13.18 -18.66 23.38
CA SER A 173 -13.33 -18.74 24.83
C SER A 173 -12.55 -17.66 25.61
N ASN A 174 -11.70 -16.90 24.95
CA ASN A 174 -10.96 -15.79 25.54
C ASN A 174 -11.93 -14.63 25.82
N GLY A 175 -12.04 -14.19 27.07
CA GLY A 175 -12.87 -13.03 27.43
C GLY A 175 -12.43 -11.70 26.79
N ARG A 176 -11.25 -11.67 26.15
CA ARG A 176 -10.66 -10.52 25.43
C ARG A 176 -10.68 -10.70 23.91
N PHE A 177 -11.37 -11.67 23.39
CA PHE A 177 -11.35 -12.11 21.99
C PHE A 177 -11.36 -10.97 20.95
N HIS A 178 -12.39 -10.11 21.02
CA HIS A 178 -12.48 -8.95 20.14
C HIS A 178 -11.47 -7.84 20.51
N THR A 179 -11.16 -7.71 21.81
CA THR A 179 -10.22 -6.70 22.33
C THR A 179 -8.83 -6.91 21.78
N ASP A 180 -8.32 -8.14 21.81
CA ASP A 180 -6.98 -8.46 21.34
C ASP A 180 -6.85 -8.23 19.84
N TRP A 181 -7.89 -8.56 19.06
CA TRP A 181 -7.95 -8.25 17.65
C TRP A 181 -7.99 -6.74 17.37
N LEU A 182 -8.76 -5.98 18.14
CA LEU A 182 -8.84 -4.52 18.01
C LEU A 182 -7.49 -3.85 18.34
N ASN A 183 -6.79 -4.34 19.37
CA ASN A 183 -5.47 -3.87 19.75
C ASN A 183 -4.42 -4.17 18.66
N LEU A 184 -4.56 -5.29 17.95
CA LEU A 184 -3.73 -5.61 16.79
C LEU A 184 -3.96 -4.62 15.63
N ILE A 185 -5.21 -4.41 15.24
CA ILE A 185 -5.56 -3.69 13.99
C ILE A 185 -5.44 -2.16 14.14
N TYR A 186 -5.87 -1.62 15.27
CA TYR A 186 -5.98 -0.17 15.47
C TYR A 186 -4.65 0.60 15.29
N PRO A 187 -3.53 0.20 15.93
CA PRO A 187 -2.27 0.91 15.78
C PRO A 187 -1.74 0.85 14.34
N ARG A 188 -1.91 -0.28 13.67
CA ARG A 188 -1.49 -0.50 12.28
C ARG A 188 -2.25 0.38 11.30
N LEU A 189 -3.56 0.49 11.45
CA LEU A 189 -4.37 1.40 10.63
C LEU A 189 -4.04 2.87 10.87
N LYS A 190 -3.69 3.26 12.10
CA LYS A 190 -3.24 4.63 12.41
C LYS A 190 -1.97 5.00 11.63
N VAL A 191 -0.98 4.12 11.62
CA VAL A 191 0.26 4.36 10.87
C VAL A 191 0.02 4.27 9.36
N ALA A 192 -0.75 3.28 8.91
CA ALA A 192 -1.08 3.09 7.50
C ALA A 192 -1.80 4.31 6.89
N LYS A 193 -2.67 4.99 7.67
CA LYS A 193 -3.29 6.24 7.24
C LYS A 193 -2.25 7.30 6.86
N ASP A 194 -1.17 7.41 7.64
CA ASP A 194 -0.13 8.42 7.38
C ASP A 194 0.59 8.14 6.05
N LEU A 195 0.78 6.86 5.71
CA LEU A 195 1.42 6.42 4.46
C LEU A 195 0.57 6.71 3.22
N LEU A 196 -0.77 6.67 3.32
CA LEU A 196 -1.65 6.94 2.19
C LEU A 196 -1.47 8.38 1.69
N LYS A 197 -1.37 8.55 0.37
CA LYS A 197 -1.45 9.88 -0.26
C LYS A 197 -2.88 10.43 -0.23
N SER A 198 -3.04 11.73 -0.41
CA SER A 198 -4.37 12.33 -0.63
C SER A 198 -5.05 11.67 -1.83
N GLY A 199 -6.32 11.29 -1.69
CA GLY A 199 -7.05 10.50 -2.70
C GLY A 199 -6.63 9.02 -2.79
N GLY A 200 -5.65 8.56 -2.00
CA GLY A 200 -5.28 7.16 -1.91
C GLY A 200 -6.37 6.30 -1.27
N VAL A 201 -6.41 5.02 -1.60
CA VAL A 201 -7.47 4.09 -1.15
C VAL A 201 -6.91 2.96 -0.30
N ILE A 202 -7.70 2.51 0.67
CA ILE A 202 -7.43 1.29 1.42
C ILE A 202 -8.58 0.31 1.26
N PHE A 203 -8.25 -0.93 0.92
CA PHE A 203 -9.16 -2.07 0.86
C PHE A 203 -8.77 -3.08 1.94
N ILE A 204 -9.73 -3.52 2.73
CA ILE A 204 -9.51 -4.46 3.84
C ILE A 204 -10.48 -5.62 3.68
N SER A 205 -9.95 -6.81 3.40
CA SER A 205 -10.74 -8.03 3.37
C SER A 205 -11.09 -8.45 4.79
N ILE A 206 -12.32 -8.91 5.00
CA ILE A 206 -12.81 -9.36 6.30
C ILE A 206 -14.07 -10.23 6.11
N ASP A 207 -14.39 -11.08 7.09
CA ASP A 207 -15.67 -11.77 7.17
C ASP A 207 -16.63 -11.10 8.16
N ASP A 208 -17.74 -11.75 8.46
CA ASP A 208 -18.79 -11.23 9.35
C ASP A 208 -18.38 -11.21 10.84
N ASN A 209 -17.30 -11.89 11.27
CA ASN A 209 -16.89 -11.93 12.66
C ASN A 209 -16.47 -10.52 13.17
N GLU A 210 -15.67 -9.80 12.40
CA GLU A 210 -15.12 -8.49 12.81
C GLU A 210 -15.49 -7.32 11.90
N LEU A 211 -16.33 -7.52 10.89
CA LEU A 211 -16.72 -6.45 9.96
C LEU A 211 -17.25 -5.19 10.68
N HIS A 212 -18.08 -5.38 11.70
CA HIS A 212 -18.69 -4.26 12.42
C HIS A 212 -17.67 -3.50 13.30
N ASN A 213 -16.76 -4.21 13.93
CA ASN A 213 -15.70 -3.62 14.72
C ASN A 213 -14.69 -2.90 13.83
N LEU A 214 -14.28 -3.54 12.72
CA LEU A 214 -13.40 -2.95 11.72
C LEU A 214 -13.99 -1.64 11.16
N LYS A 215 -15.27 -1.64 10.79
CA LYS A 215 -15.94 -0.44 10.28
C LYS A 215 -15.87 0.72 11.27
N LYS A 216 -16.09 0.48 12.56
CA LYS A 216 -16.01 1.50 13.62
C LYS A 216 -14.59 2.03 13.83
N VAL A 217 -13.59 1.13 13.79
CA VAL A 217 -12.18 1.52 13.87
C VAL A 217 -11.79 2.39 12.67
N CYS A 218 -12.17 1.97 11.45
CA CYS A 218 -11.88 2.74 10.24
C CYS A 218 -12.60 4.09 10.22
N ASP A 219 -13.85 4.17 10.70
CA ASP A 219 -14.57 5.44 10.84
C ASP A 219 -13.83 6.42 11.75
N GLU A 220 -13.24 5.93 12.84
CA GLU A 220 -12.47 6.76 13.76
C GLU A 220 -11.10 7.16 13.17
N VAL A 221 -10.38 6.19 12.61
CA VAL A 221 -9.00 6.43 12.12
C VAL A 221 -9.01 7.20 10.81
N LEU A 222 -9.80 6.78 9.83
CA LEU A 222 -9.80 7.33 8.47
C LEU A 222 -10.82 8.45 8.28
N GLY A 223 -11.86 8.48 9.11
CA GLY A 223 -12.96 9.44 9.06
C GLY A 223 -14.21 8.86 8.36
N VAL A 224 -15.38 9.04 8.98
CA VAL A 224 -16.68 8.58 8.44
C VAL A 224 -16.95 9.12 7.02
N GLN A 225 -16.59 10.38 6.77
CA GLN A 225 -16.77 11.04 5.47
C GLN A 225 -15.95 10.40 4.34
N ASN A 226 -14.90 9.67 4.68
CA ASN A 226 -13.97 9.02 3.77
C ASN A 226 -14.38 7.58 3.42
N PHE A 227 -15.47 7.10 4.00
CA PHE A 227 -16.04 5.80 3.67
C PHE A 227 -16.54 5.77 2.22
N ILE A 228 -16.21 4.71 1.50
CA ILE A 228 -16.67 4.47 0.12
C ILE A 228 -17.81 3.46 0.11
N ASP A 229 -17.49 2.19 0.41
CA ASP A 229 -18.50 1.10 0.42
C ASP A 229 -17.95 -0.14 1.15
N ILE A 230 -18.82 -1.12 1.36
CA ILE A 230 -18.51 -2.50 1.70
C ILE A 230 -18.83 -3.34 0.47
N PHE A 231 -17.79 -3.81 -0.22
CA PHE A 231 -17.94 -4.72 -1.35
C PHE A 231 -18.16 -6.14 -0.84
N CYS A 232 -19.21 -6.80 -1.34
CA CYS A 232 -19.51 -8.19 -1.05
C CYS A 232 -18.88 -9.08 -2.13
N TRP A 233 -17.85 -9.82 -1.80
CA TRP A 233 -17.19 -10.74 -2.72
C TRP A 233 -17.75 -12.15 -2.58
N ALA A 234 -18.20 -12.75 -3.68
CA ALA A 234 -18.66 -14.13 -3.74
C ALA A 234 -17.44 -15.07 -3.62
N LYS A 235 -17.14 -15.49 -2.39
CA LYS A 235 -15.96 -16.35 -2.11
C LYS A 235 -16.11 -17.78 -2.60
N THR A 236 -17.34 -18.24 -2.77
CA THR A 236 -17.66 -19.60 -3.22
C THR A 236 -18.97 -19.63 -4.01
N GLU A 237 -19.03 -20.50 -5.02
CA GLU A 237 -20.27 -20.86 -5.74
C GLU A 237 -20.87 -22.17 -5.22
N THR A 238 -20.07 -22.95 -4.43
CA THR A 238 -20.43 -24.25 -3.88
C THR A 238 -20.37 -24.29 -2.36
N PRO A 239 -21.23 -23.53 -1.66
CA PRO A 239 -21.16 -23.45 -0.20
C PRO A 239 -21.43 -24.79 0.48
N GLU A 240 -20.73 -25.05 1.56
CA GLU A 240 -20.87 -26.28 2.35
C GLU A 240 -22.33 -26.50 2.79
N ASN A 241 -22.76 -27.76 2.76
CA ASN A 241 -24.15 -28.14 3.02
C ASN A 241 -24.44 -28.47 4.50
N LEU A 242 -23.51 -28.10 5.41
CA LEU A 242 -23.58 -28.43 6.84
C LEU A 242 -24.46 -27.47 7.65
N SER A 243 -24.66 -26.25 7.17
CA SER A 243 -25.47 -25.26 7.87
C SER A 243 -26.98 -25.53 7.69
N ILE A 244 -27.71 -25.52 8.81
CA ILE A 244 -29.16 -25.69 8.82
C ILE A 244 -29.96 -24.37 8.77
N LYS A 245 -29.27 -23.23 8.82
CA LYS A 245 -29.91 -21.90 8.84
C LYS A 245 -29.58 -21.06 7.61
N SER A 246 -28.31 -20.86 7.32
CA SER A 246 -27.84 -20.05 6.19
C SER A 246 -26.50 -20.58 5.70
N ARG A 247 -26.26 -20.45 4.40
CA ARG A 247 -24.96 -20.77 3.79
C ARG A 247 -24.23 -19.47 3.49
N GLN A 248 -23.04 -19.31 4.04
CA GLN A 248 -22.22 -18.14 3.79
C GLN A 248 -21.50 -18.30 2.44
N VAL A 249 -21.79 -17.40 1.51
CA VAL A 249 -21.23 -17.38 0.16
C VAL A 249 -20.37 -16.14 -0.11
N VAL A 250 -20.36 -15.20 0.81
CA VAL A 250 -19.65 -13.92 0.64
C VAL A 250 -18.65 -13.69 1.76
N GLU A 251 -17.61 -12.96 1.43
CA GLU A 251 -16.74 -12.20 2.31
C GLU A 251 -16.83 -10.73 1.91
N TYR A 252 -16.25 -9.86 2.71
CA TYR A 252 -16.39 -8.43 2.55
C TYR A 252 -15.04 -7.79 2.26
N VAL A 253 -15.06 -6.72 1.46
CA VAL A 253 -13.91 -5.84 1.27
C VAL A 253 -14.36 -4.42 1.64
N LEU A 254 -13.89 -3.96 2.79
CA LEU A 254 -14.17 -2.62 3.29
C LEU A 254 -13.28 -1.61 2.57
N CYS A 255 -13.84 -0.51 2.07
CA CYS A 255 -13.12 0.50 1.29
C CYS A 255 -13.26 1.90 1.88
N TYR A 256 -12.12 2.56 2.06
CA TYR A 256 -12.00 3.99 2.40
C TYR A 256 -11.04 4.68 1.44
N GLN A 257 -11.26 5.98 1.22
CA GLN A 257 -10.34 6.85 0.48
C GLN A 257 -9.84 7.95 1.42
N LYS A 258 -8.53 8.16 1.52
CA LYS A 258 -7.98 9.28 2.29
C LYS A 258 -8.28 10.59 1.56
N ASP A 259 -8.84 11.56 2.29
CA ASP A 259 -9.28 12.85 1.73
C ASP A 259 -10.15 12.62 0.48
N LYS A 260 -11.28 11.94 0.67
CA LYS A 260 -12.20 11.52 -0.39
C LYS A 260 -12.50 12.66 -1.36
N ASP A 261 -12.14 12.44 -2.59
CA ASP A 261 -12.35 13.36 -3.70
C ASP A 261 -13.56 12.98 -4.56
N SER A 262 -13.78 13.71 -5.65
CA SER A 262 -14.84 13.45 -6.62
C SER A 262 -14.41 12.52 -7.76
N SER A 263 -13.22 11.93 -7.70
CA SER A 263 -12.73 11.03 -8.73
C SER A 263 -13.62 9.79 -8.82
N ARG A 264 -13.87 9.37 -10.06
CA ARG A 264 -14.75 8.23 -10.32
C ARG A 264 -13.96 6.94 -10.33
N PHE A 265 -14.36 5.95 -9.53
CA PHE A 265 -13.81 4.61 -9.63
C PHE A 265 -14.15 3.98 -10.98
N LYS A 266 -13.21 3.26 -11.54
CA LYS A 266 -13.30 2.57 -12.83
C LYS A 266 -13.57 1.08 -12.58
N GLY A 267 -14.75 0.60 -12.94
CA GLY A 267 -15.07 -0.82 -12.97
C GLY A 267 -14.73 -1.44 -14.33
N LEU A 268 -15.48 -2.48 -14.72
CA LEU A 268 -15.26 -3.11 -16.02
C LEU A 268 -15.54 -2.17 -17.18
N GLN A 269 -14.69 -2.27 -18.21
CA GLN A 269 -14.95 -1.68 -19.52
C GLN A 269 -16.17 -2.36 -20.13
N LYS A 270 -17.20 -1.61 -20.45
CA LYS A 270 -18.38 -2.15 -21.12
C LYS A 270 -18.20 -2.09 -22.62
N TYR A 271 -18.26 -3.25 -23.24
CA TYR A 271 -18.40 -3.37 -24.68
C TYR A 271 -19.86 -3.66 -25.00
N SER A 272 -20.56 -2.75 -25.69
CA SER A 272 -21.92 -3.02 -26.14
C SER A 272 -21.86 -3.78 -27.45
N SER A 273 -22.46 -4.96 -27.48
CA SER A 273 -22.63 -5.74 -28.71
C SER A 273 -23.82 -5.24 -29.55
N SER A 274 -24.56 -4.21 -29.09
CA SER A 274 -25.73 -3.65 -29.77
C SER A 274 -25.76 -2.13 -29.63
N SER A 275 -26.28 -1.45 -30.64
CA SER A 275 -26.45 0.01 -30.63
C SER A 275 -27.34 0.47 -29.47
N ASN A 276 -26.93 1.51 -28.78
CA ASN A 276 -27.67 2.12 -27.68
C ASN A 276 -28.67 3.15 -28.23
N GLY A 277 -29.93 3.06 -27.78
CA GLY A 277 -30.96 4.04 -28.16
C GLY A 277 -30.68 5.44 -27.61
N LEU A 278 -30.88 6.46 -28.46
CA LEU A 278 -30.68 7.87 -28.10
C LEU A 278 -31.92 8.50 -27.43
N LEU A 279 -33.06 7.85 -27.46
CA LEU A 279 -34.32 8.33 -26.88
C LEU A 279 -34.44 7.97 -25.40
N ASN A 280 -35.06 8.87 -24.61
CA ASN A 280 -35.31 8.68 -23.20
C ASN A 280 -36.61 9.33 -22.73
N GLN A 281 -37.56 8.56 -22.24
CA GLN A 281 -38.93 9.02 -21.87
C GLN A 281 -38.95 10.10 -20.75
N PRO A 282 -38.13 10.05 -19.70
CA PRO A 282 -38.16 11.07 -18.65
C PRO A 282 -37.72 12.48 -19.09
N ASN A 283 -37.02 12.59 -20.23
CA ASN A 283 -36.44 13.86 -20.65
C ASN A 283 -37.52 14.76 -21.36
N ALA A 284 -37.25 16.06 -21.33
CA ALA A 284 -38.06 17.03 -22.10
C ALA A 284 -37.91 16.81 -23.61
N VAL A 285 -38.90 17.23 -24.35
CA VAL A 285 -38.86 17.22 -25.83
C VAL A 285 -37.84 18.27 -26.30
N GLY A 286 -36.90 17.85 -27.13
CA GLY A 286 -35.88 18.69 -27.76
C GLY A 286 -35.80 18.45 -29.26
N ILE A 287 -35.00 19.26 -29.93
CA ILE A 287 -34.68 19.09 -31.36
C ILE A 287 -33.20 18.81 -31.47
N LEU A 288 -32.85 17.74 -32.19
CA LEU A 288 -31.46 17.45 -32.56
C LEU A 288 -31.33 17.52 -34.09
N LYS A 289 -30.21 18.09 -34.53
CA LYS A 289 -29.79 18.26 -35.90
C LYS A 289 -28.73 17.19 -36.21
N PHE A 290 -28.95 16.43 -37.25
CA PHE A 290 -28.07 15.34 -37.66
C PHE A 290 -27.36 15.73 -38.97
N PRO A 291 -26.03 15.65 -39.03
CA PRO A 291 -25.26 16.10 -40.17
C PRO A 291 -25.43 15.15 -41.39
N ALA A 292 -25.31 15.71 -42.58
CA ALA A 292 -25.33 14.97 -43.85
C ALA A 292 -24.21 13.91 -43.93
N ASN A 293 -24.51 12.75 -44.48
CA ASN A 293 -23.55 11.66 -44.75
C ASN A 293 -22.86 11.08 -43.49
N LYS A 294 -23.40 11.31 -42.28
CA LYS A 294 -22.83 10.80 -41.01
C LYS A 294 -23.75 9.80 -40.32
N VAL A 295 -25.00 9.74 -40.64
CA VAL A 295 -26.02 8.87 -40.02
C VAL A 295 -26.29 7.66 -40.90
N LYS A 296 -25.98 6.46 -40.33
CA LYS A 296 -26.23 5.18 -41.04
C LYS A 296 -27.68 4.74 -40.92
N THR A 297 -28.16 4.05 -41.95
CA THR A 297 -29.53 3.50 -41.98
C THR A 297 -29.60 2.17 -42.71
N LYS A 298 -30.64 1.39 -42.39
CA LYS A 298 -31.05 0.20 -43.16
C LYS A 298 -32.31 0.46 -43.98
N ILE A 299 -32.80 1.69 -43.99
CA ILE A 299 -33.97 2.09 -44.81
C ILE A 299 -33.53 2.07 -46.28
N PRO A 300 -34.37 1.56 -47.19
CA PRO A 300 -34.07 1.55 -48.63
C PRO A 300 -33.82 2.96 -49.20
N ASN A 301 -33.02 3.03 -50.27
CA ASN A 301 -32.77 4.27 -50.99
C ASN A 301 -34.08 4.94 -51.44
N GLY A 302 -34.16 6.25 -51.25
CA GLY A 302 -35.34 7.04 -51.61
C GLY A 302 -35.51 8.27 -50.73
N THR A 303 -36.52 9.08 -51.04
CA THR A 303 -36.90 10.27 -50.29
C THR A 303 -37.97 9.94 -49.27
N ILE A 304 -37.84 10.45 -48.05
CA ILE A 304 -38.80 10.30 -46.95
C ILE A 304 -39.24 11.68 -46.54
N SER A 305 -40.53 11.94 -46.55
CA SER A 305 -41.07 13.25 -46.22
C SER A 305 -41.11 13.52 -44.72
N ALA A 306 -40.99 14.79 -44.34
CA ALA A 306 -41.22 15.26 -43.01
C ALA A 306 -42.56 14.80 -42.45
N GLY A 307 -42.62 14.44 -41.17
CA GLY A 307 -43.83 13.90 -40.57
C GLY A 307 -43.62 13.26 -39.20
N LYS A 308 -44.69 12.70 -38.67
CA LYS A 308 -44.68 11.99 -37.40
C LYS A 308 -44.35 10.53 -37.59
N TYR A 309 -43.35 10.09 -36.92
CA TYR A 309 -42.86 8.70 -36.86
C TYR A 309 -42.79 8.25 -35.40
N GLY A 310 -42.08 7.23 -35.11
CA GLY A 310 -41.89 6.74 -33.75
C GLY A 310 -42.52 5.37 -33.50
N THR A 311 -42.74 5.03 -32.26
CA THR A 311 -43.30 3.76 -31.80
C THR A 311 -44.39 4.03 -30.77
N LYS A 312 -45.10 2.99 -30.32
CA LYS A 312 -46.06 3.13 -29.20
C LYS A 312 -45.40 3.72 -27.93
N LYS A 313 -44.08 3.64 -27.82
CA LYS A 313 -43.31 4.10 -26.67
C LYS A 313 -42.67 5.48 -26.84
N TYR A 314 -42.32 5.86 -28.07
CA TYR A 314 -41.61 7.11 -28.36
C TYR A 314 -42.28 7.83 -29.54
N ASP A 315 -42.60 9.10 -29.32
CA ASP A 315 -43.02 10.02 -30.39
C ASP A 315 -41.76 10.65 -30.99
N VAL A 316 -41.62 10.57 -32.30
CA VAL A 316 -40.53 11.17 -33.08
C VAL A 316 -41.12 11.93 -34.25
N GLU A 317 -40.75 13.19 -34.43
CA GLU A 317 -41.20 14.04 -35.54
C GLU A 317 -39.97 14.39 -36.39
N LEU A 318 -39.95 13.96 -37.63
CA LEU A 318 -39.00 14.36 -38.65
C LEU A 318 -39.41 15.73 -39.18
N LEU A 319 -38.55 16.74 -39.05
CA LEU A 319 -38.89 18.12 -39.38
C LEU A 319 -38.52 18.51 -40.81
N ASP A 320 -37.64 17.76 -41.44
CA ASP A 320 -37.15 18.02 -42.80
C ASP A 320 -37.31 16.76 -43.67
N ASP A 321 -37.53 16.94 -44.98
CA ASP A 321 -37.45 15.83 -45.91
C ASP A 321 -36.04 15.28 -46.00
N VAL A 322 -35.90 13.94 -46.02
CA VAL A 322 -34.59 13.30 -46.04
C VAL A 322 -34.45 12.37 -47.24
N GLU A 323 -33.23 12.31 -47.77
CA GLU A 323 -32.86 11.38 -48.84
C GLU A 323 -31.93 10.31 -48.29
N VAL A 324 -32.24 9.05 -48.58
CA VAL A 324 -31.38 7.89 -48.22
C VAL A 324 -30.72 7.37 -49.49
N LYS A 325 -29.40 7.23 -49.45
CA LYS A 325 -28.61 6.63 -50.51
C LYS A 325 -27.44 5.81 -49.89
N ASP A 326 -27.30 4.59 -50.39
CA ASP A 326 -26.21 3.68 -50.00
C ASP A 326 -26.04 3.48 -48.49
N GLY A 327 -27.21 3.43 -47.77
CA GLY A 327 -27.23 3.21 -46.33
C GLY A 327 -26.90 4.44 -45.47
N LEU A 328 -26.94 5.64 -46.06
CA LEU A 328 -26.70 6.91 -45.39
C LEU A 328 -27.83 7.91 -45.68
N PHE A 329 -28.09 8.80 -44.70
CA PHE A 329 -28.86 10.02 -44.97
C PHE A 329 -27.90 11.04 -45.60
N VAL A 330 -28.20 11.42 -46.86
CA VAL A 330 -27.28 12.26 -47.66
C VAL A 330 -27.43 13.74 -47.43
N ASN A 331 -28.55 14.18 -46.87
CA ASN A 331 -28.81 15.55 -46.47
C ASN A 331 -28.85 15.69 -44.93
N GLU A 332 -28.64 16.91 -44.47
CA GLU A 332 -28.84 17.28 -43.08
C GLU A 332 -30.34 17.30 -42.74
N PHE A 333 -30.70 16.87 -41.53
CA PHE A 333 -32.07 16.84 -41.05
C PHE A 333 -32.21 17.03 -39.55
N ARG A 334 -33.44 17.38 -39.11
CA ARG A 334 -33.75 17.57 -37.70
C ARG A 334 -34.81 16.58 -37.25
N LEU A 335 -34.61 16.04 -36.06
CA LEU A 335 -35.61 15.25 -35.34
C LEU A 335 -36.04 15.96 -34.08
N LYS A 336 -37.33 15.93 -33.79
CA LYS A 336 -37.93 16.39 -32.55
C LYS A 336 -38.41 15.19 -31.75
N ALA A 337 -37.82 14.97 -30.58
CA ALA A 337 -38.14 13.85 -29.71
C ALA A 337 -37.59 14.09 -28.29
N LYS A 338 -37.75 13.11 -27.40
CA LYS A 338 -37.15 13.13 -26.05
C LYS A 338 -35.78 12.44 -26.09
N PHE A 339 -34.74 13.23 -26.20
CA PHE A 339 -33.36 12.72 -26.34
C PHE A 339 -32.60 12.62 -25.02
N LYS A 340 -31.64 11.69 -24.95
CA LYS A 340 -30.66 11.60 -23.90
C LYS A 340 -29.60 12.70 -23.98
N TRP A 341 -29.26 13.13 -25.21
CA TRP A 341 -28.16 14.05 -25.49
C TRP A 341 -28.68 15.42 -25.89
N GLN A 342 -27.83 16.42 -25.66
CA GLN A 342 -27.96 17.77 -26.21
C GLN A 342 -27.18 17.88 -27.53
N GLN A 343 -27.43 18.92 -28.32
CA GLN A 343 -26.81 19.09 -29.64
C GLN A 343 -25.26 19.11 -29.55
N SER A 344 -24.71 19.89 -28.65
CA SER A 344 -23.26 19.99 -28.50
C SER A 344 -22.59 18.66 -28.17
N TYR A 345 -23.28 17.80 -27.40
CA TYR A 345 -22.78 16.47 -27.08
C TYR A 345 -22.86 15.52 -28.30
N LEU A 346 -23.95 15.58 -29.07
CA LEU A 346 -24.10 14.80 -30.31
C LEU A 346 -22.99 15.17 -31.31
N ASP A 347 -22.74 16.46 -31.50
CA ASP A 347 -21.73 16.96 -32.43
C ASP A 347 -20.33 16.46 -32.03
N ASN A 348 -19.97 16.62 -30.77
CA ASN A 348 -18.68 16.16 -30.23
C ASN A 348 -18.51 14.63 -30.35
N GLU A 349 -19.56 13.86 -30.10
CA GLU A 349 -19.53 12.39 -30.24
C GLU A 349 -19.33 11.95 -31.69
N ILE A 350 -19.97 12.63 -32.63
CA ILE A 350 -19.80 12.35 -34.09
C ILE A 350 -18.37 12.67 -34.52
N GLU A 351 -17.78 13.78 -34.02
CA GLU A 351 -16.39 14.16 -34.26
C GLU A 351 -15.40 13.13 -33.71
N ASN A 352 -15.71 12.57 -32.54
CA ASN A 352 -14.93 11.52 -31.90
C ASN A 352 -15.15 10.11 -32.51
N GLY A 353 -15.89 9.99 -33.62
CA GLY A 353 -16.04 8.74 -34.34
C GLY A 353 -17.18 7.85 -33.85
N THR A 354 -18.03 8.33 -32.93
CA THR A 354 -19.27 7.61 -32.56
C THR A 354 -20.18 7.45 -33.78
N VAL A 355 -20.57 6.21 -34.08
CA VAL A 355 -21.45 5.90 -35.19
C VAL A 355 -22.91 6.13 -34.78
N ILE A 356 -23.58 7.06 -35.46
CA ILE A 356 -25.02 7.25 -35.28
C ILE A 356 -25.76 6.46 -36.34
N SER A 357 -26.85 5.80 -35.94
CA SER A 357 -27.69 5.03 -36.85
C SER A 357 -29.19 5.24 -36.59
N ILE A 358 -29.99 5.24 -37.67
CA ILE A 358 -31.46 5.20 -37.64
C ILE A 358 -31.87 4.00 -38.49
N PRO A 359 -32.01 2.80 -37.90
CA PRO A 359 -32.11 1.57 -38.68
C PRO A 359 -33.48 1.34 -39.33
N THR A 360 -34.54 2.01 -38.87
CA THR A 360 -35.94 1.76 -39.32
C THR A 360 -36.73 3.04 -39.52
N MET A 361 -37.87 2.94 -40.22
CA MET A 361 -38.83 4.03 -40.46
C MET A 361 -39.42 4.65 -39.17
N ASN A 362 -39.18 4.07 -38.00
CA ASN A 362 -39.58 4.68 -36.73
C ASN A 362 -38.77 5.91 -36.34
N PHE A 363 -37.70 6.22 -37.08
CA PHE A 363 -36.78 7.32 -36.81
C PHE A 363 -36.24 7.35 -35.37
N SER A 364 -36.07 6.18 -34.76
CA SER A 364 -35.45 6.06 -33.41
C SER A 364 -33.94 6.00 -33.54
N PRO A 365 -33.22 7.08 -33.24
CA PRO A 365 -31.76 7.10 -33.39
C PRO A 365 -31.10 6.26 -32.31
N ALA A 366 -30.02 5.62 -32.70
CA ALA A 366 -29.14 4.84 -31.85
C ALA A 366 -27.68 5.22 -32.11
N TYR A 367 -26.79 4.89 -31.17
CA TYR A 367 -25.38 5.18 -31.28
C TYR A 367 -24.53 3.97 -30.87
N ASP A 368 -23.38 3.83 -31.54
CA ASP A 368 -22.33 2.89 -31.19
C ASP A 368 -21.04 3.67 -30.95
N LYS A 369 -20.52 3.62 -29.74
CA LYS A 369 -19.26 4.20 -29.40
C LYS A 369 -18.15 3.16 -29.61
N THR A 370 -16.99 3.63 -30.09
CA THR A 370 -15.78 2.82 -30.17
C THR A 370 -15.26 2.48 -28.78
N GLU A 371 -15.41 3.43 -27.83
CA GLU A 371 -15.03 3.24 -26.46
C GLU A 371 -16.09 3.81 -25.50
N TYR A 372 -16.41 3.05 -24.47
CA TYR A 372 -17.28 3.50 -23.39
C TYR A 372 -16.42 3.79 -22.18
N ALA A 373 -16.72 4.85 -21.42
CA ALA A 373 -16.11 5.02 -20.13
C ALA A 373 -16.43 3.80 -19.23
N PRO A 374 -15.46 3.30 -18.45
CA PRO A 374 -15.72 2.20 -17.52
C PRO A 374 -16.92 2.48 -16.62
N GLU A 375 -17.72 1.48 -16.33
CA GLU A 375 -18.82 1.63 -15.38
C GLU A 375 -18.23 1.85 -13.97
N VAL A 376 -18.96 2.50 -13.07
CA VAL A 376 -18.63 2.49 -11.64
C VAL A 376 -18.79 1.06 -11.14
N PRO A 377 -17.82 0.53 -10.35
CA PRO A 377 -17.92 -0.83 -9.83
C PRO A 377 -19.18 -1.01 -8.99
N THR A 378 -19.80 -2.18 -9.11
CA THR A 378 -20.90 -2.59 -8.23
C THR A 378 -20.33 -3.09 -6.92
N ASN A 379 -21.07 -2.96 -5.82
CA ASN A 379 -20.63 -3.48 -4.53
C ASN A 379 -20.81 -5.01 -4.38
N TYR A 380 -21.15 -5.72 -5.45
CA TYR A 380 -21.17 -7.17 -5.51
C TYR A 380 -20.15 -7.67 -6.53
N ILE A 381 -19.08 -8.28 -6.01
CA ILE A 381 -17.94 -8.80 -6.79
C ILE A 381 -18.12 -10.31 -6.98
N ASN A 382 -18.13 -10.77 -8.22
CA ASN A 382 -18.28 -12.19 -8.55
C ASN A 382 -17.70 -12.50 -9.95
N SER A 383 -17.96 -13.71 -10.46
CA SER A 383 -17.52 -14.16 -11.80
C SER A 383 -17.99 -13.26 -12.97
N LYS A 384 -19.09 -12.48 -12.80
CA LYS A 384 -19.54 -11.53 -13.83
C LYS A 384 -18.61 -10.33 -14.03
N VAL A 385 -17.80 -10.03 -13.04
CA VAL A 385 -16.73 -9.02 -13.10
C VAL A 385 -15.35 -9.65 -13.25
N ASN A 386 -15.27 -10.92 -13.69
CA ASN A 386 -14.07 -11.71 -13.90
C ASN A 386 -13.24 -11.89 -12.62
N VAL A 387 -13.90 -12.03 -11.48
CA VAL A 387 -13.26 -12.31 -10.20
C VAL A 387 -13.58 -13.75 -9.77
N ASP A 388 -12.53 -14.48 -9.45
CA ASP A 388 -12.58 -15.88 -9.06
C ASP A 388 -13.01 -16.08 -7.60
N THR A 389 -13.28 -17.34 -7.26
CA THR A 389 -13.59 -17.80 -5.91
C THR A 389 -12.34 -18.30 -5.18
N ASN A 390 -12.48 -18.64 -3.88
CA ASN A 390 -11.41 -19.28 -3.09
C ASN A 390 -11.01 -20.63 -3.65
N GLU A 391 -11.99 -21.42 -4.14
CA GLU A 391 -11.71 -22.71 -4.74
C GLU A 391 -10.80 -22.57 -5.97
N ASN A 392 -11.15 -21.61 -6.86
CA ASN A 392 -10.34 -21.34 -8.04
C ASN A 392 -8.94 -20.84 -7.68
N ALA A 393 -8.80 -20.01 -6.66
CA ALA A 393 -7.51 -19.54 -6.16
C ALA A 393 -6.69 -20.72 -5.58
N GLY A 394 -7.36 -21.64 -4.88
CA GLY A 394 -6.74 -22.87 -4.39
C GLY A 394 -6.25 -23.79 -5.50
N GLU A 395 -6.98 -23.91 -6.61
CA GLU A 395 -6.52 -24.66 -7.78
C GLU A 395 -5.43 -23.90 -8.56
N TYR A 396 -5.54 -22.57 -8.65
CA TYR A 396 -4.54 -21.76 -9.34
C TYR A 396 -3.14 -21.93 -8.76
N GLN A 397 -2.99 -22.07 -7.43
CA GLN A 397 -1.67 -22.27 -6.84
C GLN A 397 -0.96 -23.53 -7.37
N LEU A 398 -1.68 -24.57 -7.87
CA LEU A 398 -1.09 -25.74 -8.50
C LEU A 398 -0.42 -25.45 -9.85
N THR A 399 -0.66 -24.28 -10.42
CA THR A 399 0.09 -23.80 -11.59
C THR A 399 1.48 -23.27 -11.22
N LEU A 400 1.66 -22.86 -9.95
CA LEU A 400 2.91 -22.34 -9.43
C LEU A 400 3.68 -23.36 -8.59
N PHE A 401 2.98 -24.24 -7.89
CA PHE A 401 3.55 -25.21 -6.95
C PHE A 401 3.10 -26.64 -7.30
N PRO A 402 3.91 -27.64 -7.01
CA PRO A 402 3.53 -29.04 -7.27
C PRO A 402 2.40 -29.53 -6.38
N LYS A 403 2.18 -28.88 -5.23
CA LYS A 403 1.12 -29.17 -4.27
C LYS A 403 0.56 -27.86 -3.71
N LYS A 404 -0.61 -27.90 -3.06
CA LYS A 404 -1.14 -26.73 -2.31
C LYS A 404 -0.26 -26.46 -1.09
N VAL A 405 0.24 -25.25 -0.97
CA VAL A 405 1.16 -24.81 0.09
C VAL A 405 0.61 -23.63 0.91
N PHE A 406 -0.55 -23.07 0.51
CA PHE A 406 -1.28 -22.05 1.27
C PHE A 406 -2.72 -22.47 1.47
N ASN A 407 -3.23 -22.24 2.68
CA ASN A 407 -4.66 -22.33 2.97
C ASN A 407 -5.34 -21.02 2.53
N PHE A 408 -6.42 -21.14 1.77
CA PHE A 408 -7.30 -20.02 1.38
C PHE A 408 -6.61 -18.78 0.79
N PRO A 409 -5.74 -18.91 -0.23
CA PRO A 409 -5.15 -17.74 -0.87
C PRO A 409 -6.26 -16.91 -1.52
N LYS A 410 -6.18 -15.58 -1.41
CA LYS A 410 -7.09 -14.72 -2.18
C LYS A 410 -6.80 -14.85 -3.68
N PRO A 411 -7.81 -14.81 -4.56
CA PRO A 411 -7.58 -14.86 -5.99
C PRO A 411 -6.87 -13.59 -6.49
N VAL A 412 -5.89 -13.77 -7.38
CA VAL A 412 -5.18 -12.66 -8.05
C VAL A 412 -6.17 -11.73 -8.75
N SER A 413 -7.22 -12.29 -9.34
CA SER A 413 -8.28 -11.56 -10.04
C SER A 413 -9.04 -10.58 -9.13
N LEU A 414 -9.21 -10.88 -7.82
CA LEU A 414 -9.82 -9.95 -6.85
C LEU A 414 -8.94 -8.72 -6.66
N VAL A 415 -7.67 -8.92 -6.32
CA VAL A 415 -6.75 -7.80 -6.08
C VAL A 415 -6.58 -6.98 -7.35
N LYS A 416 -6.44 -7.62 -8.50
CA LYS A 416 -6.33 -6.95 -9.81
C LYS A 416 -7.59 -6.13 -10.15
N TYR A 417 -8.78 -6.63 -9.82
CA TYR A 417 -10.04 -5.88 -10.00
C TYR A 417 -10.08 -4.63 -9.12
N LEU A 418 -9.67 -4.74 -7.85
CA LEU A 418 -9.59 -3.61 -6.91
C LEU A 418 -8.54 -2.57 -7.34
N LEU A 419 -7.37 -3.01 -7.82
CA LEU A 419 -6.33 -2.15 -8.41
C LEU A 419 -6.91 -1.30 -9.54
N GLY A 420 -7.73 -1.90 -10.40
CA GLY A 420 -8.36 -1.23 -11.53
C GLY A 420 -9.27 -0.06 -11.15
N PHE A 421 -9.76 0.04 -9.90
CA PHE A 421 -10.69 1.12 -9.51
C PHE A 421 -10.07 2.51 -9.61
N THR A 422 -8.79 2.62 -9.28
CA THR A 422 -8.06 3.90 -9.27
C THR A 422 -6.85 3.88 -10.20
N ASP A 423 -6.72 2.85 -11.03
CA ASP A 423 -5.59 2.71 -11.93
C ASP A 423 -5.58 3.81 -13.01
N ASP A 424 -4.39 4.37 -13.21
CA ASP A 424 -4.07 5.28 -14.30
C ASP A 424 -2.82 4.75 -15.00
N PRO A 425 -2.92 4.30 -16.26
CA PRO A 425 -1.79 3.71 -16.99
C PRO A 425 -0.59 4.64 -17.17
N ASP A 426 -0.80 5.94 -17.07
CA ASP A 426 0.24 6.97 -17.24
C ASP A 426 0.85 7.43 -15.88
N ASP A 427 0.35 6.92 -14.73
CA ASP A 427 0.84 7.24 -13.38
C ASP A 427 1.63 6.07 -12.77
N SER A 428 2.81 6.36 -12.20
CA SER A 428 3.53 5.41 -11.33
C SER A 428 3.08 5.57 -9.90
N TYR A 429 2.81 4.45 -9.23
CA TYR A 429 2.39 4.48 -7.85
C TYR A 429 2.82 3.22 -7.09
N ILE A 430 2.69 3.28 -5.77
CA ILE A 430 3.05 2.21 -4.86
C ILE A 430 1.79 1.56 -4.29
N VAL A 431 1.77 0.23 -4.29
CA VAL A 431 0.79 -0.62 -3.62
C VAL A 431 1.44 -1.25 -2.40
N LEU A 432 0.84 -1.09 -1.23
CA LEU A 432 1.31 -1.67 0.03
C LEU A 432 0.35 -2.76 0.50
N ASP A 433 0.92 -3.90 0.89
CA ASP A 433 0.20 -4.97 1.57
C ASP A 433 1.01 -5.40 2.81
N PHE A 434 0.52 -5.02 3.99
CA PHE A 434 1.22 -5.32 5.26
C PHE A 434 0.63 -6.51 6.05
N PHE A 435 -0.22 -7.30 5.38
CA PHE A 435 -0.63 -8.64 5.76
C PHE A 435 -0.54 -9.55 4.52
N SER A 436 0.65 -9.56 3.88
CA SER A 436 0.80 -10.07 2.51
C SER A 436 0.58 -11.58 2.37
N GLY A 437 0.65 -12.34 3.45
CA GLY A 437 0.39 -13.76 3.47
C GLY A 437 1.11 -14.51 2.35
N SER A 438 0.35 -15.00 1.38
CA SER A 438 0.88 -15.68 0.20
C SER A 438 1.41 -14.74 -0.90
N ALA A 439 1.48 -13.43 -0.68
CA ALA A 439 1.92 -12.41 -1.64
C ALA A 439 1.11 -12.35 -2.95
N THR A 440 -0.19 -12.59 -2.88
CA THR A 440 -1.11 -12.47 -4.04
C THR A 440 -1.09 -11.07 -4.65
N THR A 441 -0.94 -10.04 -3.81
CA THR A 441 -0.90 -8.63 -4.24
C THR A 441 0.31 -8.36 -5.14
N ALA A 442 1.47 -8.95 -4.86
CA ALA A 442 2.65 -8.80 -5.71
C ALA A 442 2.40 -9.36 -7.12
N GLU A 443 1.80 -10.54 -7.22
CA GLU A 443 1.44 -11.16 -8.50
C GLU A 443 0.43 -10.29 -9.27
N ALA A 444 -0.60 -9.77 -8.59
CA ALA A 444 -1.59 -8.89 -9.22
C ALA A 444 -0.96 -7.60 -9.78
N VAL A 445 0.03 -7.02 -9.08
CA VAL A 445 0.78 -5.85 -9.55
C VAL A 445 1.66 -6.19 -10.75
N MET A 446 2.38 -7.33 -10.73
CA MET A 446 3.17 -7.77 -11.88
C MET A 446 2.30 -8.00 -13.13
N GLU A 447 1.12 -8.61 -12.98
CA GLU A 447 0.17 -8.76 -14.08
C GLU A 447 -0.40 -7.43 -14.57
N LEU A 448 -0.65 -6.48 -13.66
CA LEU A 448 -1.12 -5.13 -14.03
C LEU A 448 -0.07 -4.40 -14.87
N ASN A 449 1.21 -4.60 -14.56
CA ASN A 449 2.32 -3.94 -15.26
C ASN A 449 2.53 -4.44 -16.71
N LEU A 450 1.90 -5.53 -17.11
CA LEU A 450 1.96 -5.99 -18.50
C LEU A 450 1.38 -4.95 -19.45
N GLY A 451 2.23 -4.40 -20.32
CA GLY A 451 1.84 -3.40 -21.31
C GLY A 451 1.72 -1.96 -20.78
N ARG A 452 2.02 -1.70 -19.51
CA ARG A 452 2.11 -0.34 -18.95
C ARG A 452 3.44 0.32 -19.39
N LYS A 453 3.38 1.63 -19.63
CA LYS A 453 4.59 2.44 -19.90
C LYS A 453 5.31 2.83 -18.63
N VAL A 454 4.55 3.01 -17.56
CA VAL A 454 5.05 3.45 -16.26
C VAL A 454 4.64 2.38 -15.22
N PRO A 455 5.61 1.73 -14.55
CA PRO A 455 5.31 0.61 -13.66
C PRO A 455 4.66 1.05 -12.35
N VAL A 456 3.84 0.16 -11.81
CA VAL A 456 3.36 0.18 -10.43
C VAL A 456 4.33 -0.64 -9.59
N LYS A 457 4.70 -0.13 -8.42
CA LYS A 457 5.61 -0.79 -7.47
C LYS A 457 4.81 -1.45 -6.35
N PHE A 458 5.33 -2.52 -5.77
CA PHE A 458 4.74 -3.13 -4.60
C PHE A 458 5.67 -3.14 -3.39
N ILE A 459 5.08 -3.03 -2.21
CA ILE A 459 5.72 -3.27 -0.91
C ILE A 459 4.89 -4.32 -0.19
N MET A 460 5.48 -5.52 -0.01
CA MET A 460 4.87 -6.62 0.74
C MET A 460 5.51 -6.71 2.11
N VAL A 461 4.70 -6.81 3.17
CA VAL A 461 5.20 -7.00 4.53
C VAL A 461 4.56 -8.24 5.14
N GLN A 462 5.39 -9.12 5.71
CA GLN A 462 4.94 -10.34 6.35
C GLN A 462 5.82 -10.68 7.55
N ILE A 463 5.20 -11.08 8.64
CA ILE A 463 5.93 -11.67 9.77
C ILE A 463 6.37 -13.09 9.43
N GLN A 464 7.51 -13.50 9.97
CA GLN A 464 8.01 -14.87 9.84
C GLN A 464 7.19 -15.83 10.72
N GLU A 465 6.14 -16.41 10.15
CA GLU A 465 5.36 -17.45 10.80
C GLU A 465 6.03 -18.81 10.63
N ASP A 466 6.39 -19.44 11.76
CA ASP A 466 6.98 -20.78 11.80
C ASP A 466 5.92 -21.84 11.47
N LEU A 467 6.07 -22.53 10.33
CA LEU A 467 5.12 -23.54 9.87
C LEU A 467 5.06 -24.77 10.77
N HIS A 468 6.12 -25.13 11.49
CA HIS A 468 6.07 -26.24 12.44
C HIS A 468 5.19 -25.93 13.65
N LYS A 469 5.25 -24.70 14.16
CA LYS A 469 4.38 -24.23 15.24
C LYS A 469 2.92 -24.16 14.78
N THR A 470 2.69 -23.62 13.59
CA THR A 470 1.36 -23.54 12.96
C THR A 470 0.77 -24.95 12.76
N LEU A 471 1.58 -25.92 12.29
CA LEU A 471 1.16 -27.31 12.14
C LEU A 471 0.75 -27.94 13.48
N ALA A 472 1.51 -27.69 14.53
CA ALA A 472 1.26 -28.25 15.86
C ALA A 472 -0.07 -27.74 16.48
N THR A 473 -0.45 -26.48 16.19
CA THR A 473 -1.66 -25.85 16.73
C THR A 473 -2.90 -26.01 15.86
N THR A 474 -2.73 -26.32 14.57
CA THR A 474 -3.84 -26.55 13.64
C THR A 474 -4.59 -27.82 14.00
N THR A 475 -5.91 -27.81 13.94
CA THR A 475 -6.77 -28.95 14.29
C THR A 475 -7.36 -29.68 13.07
N GLU A 476 -7.61 -28.96 11.99
CA GLU A 476 -8.24 -29.50 10.77
C GLU A 476 -7.26 -30.27 9.92
N GLN A 477 -7.59 -31.51 9.58
CA GLN A 477 -6.69 -32.41 8.85
C GLN A 477 -6.34 -31.89 7.44
N SER A 478 -7.29 -31.28 6.74
CA SER A 478 -7.06 -30.69 5.42
C SER A 478 -6.09 -29.52 5.45
N GLN A 479 -6.16 -28.68 6.48
CA GLN A 479 -5.23 -27.57 6.68
C GLN A 479 -3.84 -28.07 7.08
N LYS A 480 -3.77 -29.10 7.94
CA LYS A 480 -2.50 -29.75 8.30
C LYS A 480 -1.74 -30.30 7.08
N GLU A 481 -2.46 -30.90 6.14
CA GLU A 481 -1.87 -31.42 4.90
C GLU A 481 -1.23 -30.29 4.08
N VAL A 482 -1.89 -29.16 3.96
CA VAL A 482 -1.36 -27.99 3.22
C VAL A 482 -0.12 -27.42 3.93
N ILE A 483 -0.16 -27.29 5.26
CA ILE A 483 0.99 -26.80 6.04
C ILE A 483 2.16 -27.78 5.93
N GLN A 484 1.91 -29.09 6.00
CA GLN A 484 2.96 -30.10 5.82
C GLN A 484 3.58 -30.02 4.41
N ASN A 485 2.76 -29.83 3.37
CA ASN A 485 3.27 -29.62 2.02
C ASN A 485 4.16 -28.38 1.91
N ALA A 486 3.81 -27.29 2.65
CA ALA A 486 4.64 -26.10 2.69
C ALA A 486 5.97 -26.34 3.41
N ILE A 487 5.97 -27.10 4.51
CA ILE A 487 7.21 -27.52 5.21
C ILE A 487 8.08 -28.35 4.29
N ASP A 488 7.52 -29.43 3.71
CA ASP A 488 8.25 -30.30 2.78
C ASP A 488 8.85 -29.50 1.62
N PHE A 489 8.11 -28.51 1.12
CA PHE A 489 8.56 -27.63 0.05
C PHE A 489 9.73 -26.74 0.46
N CYS A 490 9.70 -26.15 1.67
CA CYS A 490 10.83 -25.38 2.21
C CYS A 490 12.07 -26.26 2.41
N GLU A 491 11.89 -27.50 2.89
CA GLU A 491 12.97 -28.46 3.05
C GLU A 491 13.63 -28.84 1.71
N GLU A 492 12.81 -29.05 0.65
CA GLU A 492 13.31 -29.29 -0.72
C GLU A 492 14.17 -28.13 -1.22
N LEU A 493 13.77 -26.89 -0.91
CA LEU A 493 14.50 -25.65 -1.25
C LEU A 493 15.69 -25.38 -0.33
N LYS A 494 15.81 -26.10 0.79
CA LYS A 494 16.81 -25.89 1.85
C LYS A 494 16.74 -24.49 2.46
N VAL A 495 15.52 -24.00 2.68
CA VAL A 495 15.24 -22.71 3.33
C VAL A 495 14.46 -22.96 4.63
N PRO A 496 14.43 -21.99 5.57
CA PRO A 496 13.64 -22.11 6.79
C PRO A 496 12.15 -22.37 6.50
N ALA A 497 11.53 -23.25 7.29
CA ALA A 497 10.11 -23.59 7.12
C ALA A 497 9.21 -22.47 7.71
N ASN A 498 9.09 -21.35 7.02
CA ASN A 498 8.21 -20.25 7.38
C ASN A 498 7.41 -19.73 6.18
N ILE A 499 6.35 -18.98 6.47
CA ILE A 499 5.43 -18.47 5.44
C ILE A 499 6.11 -17.49 4.47
N CYS A 500 7.11 -16.72 4.92
CA CYS A 500 7.83 -15.75 4.09
C CYS A 500 8.60 -16.44 2.96
N GLU A 501 9.23 -17.58 3.23
CA GLU A 501 9.98 -18.32 2.21
C GLU A 501 9.06 -18.85 1.10
N VAL A 502 7.89 -19.36 1.48
CA VAL A 502 6.87 -19.82 0.51
C VAL A 502 6.32 -18.64 -0.29
N ALA A 503 6.07 -17.50 0.35
CA ALA A 503 5.59 -16.27 -0.31
C ALA A 503 6.62 -15.72 -1.31
N LYS A 504 7.90 -15.62 -0.92
CA LYS A 504 9.00 -15.18 -1.81
C LYS A 504 9.12 -16.10 -3.04
N GLU A 505 9.01 -17.41 -2.83
CA GLU A 505 9.07 -18.35 -3.94
C GLU A 505 7.84 -18.27 -4.84
N ARG A 506 6.65 -17.95 -4.29
CA ARG A 506 5.49 -17.62 -5.11
C ARG A 506 5.76 -16.43 -6.02
N ILE A 507 6.30 -15.33 -5.50
CA ILE A 507 6.62 -14.14 -6.31
C ILE A 507 7.60 -14.53 -7.43
N ARG A 508 8.65 -15.30 -7.13
CA ARG A 508 9.63 -15.78 -8.13
C ARG A 508 8.98 -16.60 -9.25
N ARG A 509 8.08 -17.52 -8.89
CA ARG A 509 7.40 -18.41 -9.85
C ARG A 509 6.34 -17.66 -10.66
N ALA A 510 5.55 -16.80 -10.02
CA ALA A 510 4.60 -15.96 -10.71
C ALA A 510 5.29 -15.03 -11.70
N GLY A 511 6.39 -14.36 -11.29
CA GLY A 511 7.15 -13.49 -12.17
C GLY A 511 7.73 -14.22 -13.40
N ARG A 512 8.25 -15.45 -13.22
CA ARG A 512 8.70 -16.27 -14.35
C ARG A 512 7.55 -16.63 -15.28
N LYS A 513 6.45 -17.12 -14.72
CA LYS A 513 5.25 -17.49 -15.49
C LYS A 513 4.73 -16.32 -16.32
N ILE A 514 4.60 -15.14 -15.70
CA ILE A 514 4.13 -13.94 -16.38
C ILE A 514 5.06 -13.53 -17.54
N LYS A 515 6.38 -13.60 -17.35
CA LYS A 515 7.36 -13.31 -18.41
C LYS A 515 7.28 -14.33 -19.54
N ASP A 516 7.16 -15.61 -19.23
CA ASP A 516 7.08 -16.68 -20.22
C ASP A 516 5.78 -16.56 -21.05
N GLU A 517 4.66 -16.27 -20.43
CA GLU A 517 3.37 -16.10 -21.10
C GLU A 517 3.33 -14.81 -21.96
N ALA A 518 3.96 -13.74 -21.50
CA ALA A 518 4.02 -12.46 -22.23
C ALA A 518 5.05 -12.45 -23.38
N GLY A 519 6.00 -13.39 -23.38
CA GLY A 519 7.04 -13.50 -24.41
C GLY A 519 7.85 -12.21 -24.55
N LEU A 520 7.92 -11.65 -25.76
CA LEU A 520 8.70 -10.42 -26.01
C LEU A 520 8.21 -9.21 -25.22
N HIS A 521 6.93 -9.14 -24.91
CA HIS A 521 6.35 -8.03 -24.12
C HIS A 521 6.67 -8.11 -22.62
N GLY A 522 7.12 -9.27 -22.14
CA GLY A 522 7.48 -9.47 -20.74
C GLY A 522 8.97 -9.24 -20.42
N GLN A 523 9.82 -8.99 -21.42
CA GLN A 523 11.28 -8.90 -21.21
C GLN A 523 11.69 -7.74 -20.29
N ASP A 524 11.05 -6.59 -20.45
CA ASP A 524 11.35 -5.38 -19.69
C ASP A 524 10.52 -5.29 -18.38
N LEU A 525 9.71 -6.31 -18.07
CA LEU A 525 8.89 -6.32 -16.88
C LEU A 525 9.76 -6.53 -15.64
N ASP A 526 9.68 -5.60 -14.65
CA ASP A 526 10.28 -5.80 -13.34
C ASP A 526 9.46 -6.84 -12.54
N THR A 527 10.01 -8.03 -12.42
CA THR A 527 9.51 -9.12 -11.58
C THR A 527 10.44 -9.41 -10.40
N GLY A 528 11.44 -8.55 -10.21
CA GLY A 528 12.35 -8.58 -9.08
C GLY A 528 11.70 -8.04 -7.80
N PHE A 529 12.39 -8.24 -6.69
CA PHE A 529 12.07 -7.66 -5.39
C PHE A 529 13.28 -7.68 -4.47
N ARG A 530 13.46 -6.62 -3.67
CA ARG A 530 14.46 -6.55 -2.58
C ARG A 530 13.86 -7.18 -1.34
N VAL A 531 14.59 -8.11 -0.73
CA VAL A 531 14.26 -8.65 0.59
C VAL A 531 14.93 -7.82 1.65
N LEU A 532 14.14 -7.29 2.57
CA LEU A 532 14.58 -6.57 3.76
C LEU A 532 14.07 -7.31 5.00
N LYS A 533 14.89 -7.41 6.03
CA LYS A 533 14.50 -8.05 7.30
C LYS A 533 14.52 -7.03 8.42
N LEU A 534 13.44 -6.95 9.17
CA LEU A 534 13.36 -6.12 10.37
C LEU A 534 14.29 -6.71 11.44
N ASP A 535 15.17 -5.90 11.97
CA ASP A 535 16.12 -6.24 13.02
C ASP A 535 16.32 -5.03 13.94
N SER A 536 16.94 -5.25 15.08
CA SER A 536 17.34 -4.17 15.98
C SER A 536 18.24 -3.16 15.28
N SER A 537 18.35 -1.96 15.83
CA SER A 537 19.27 -0.92 15.35
C SER A 537 20.65 -1.49 15.03
N ASN A 538 21.28 -0.98 13.96
CA ASN A 538 22.67 -1.32 13.63
C ASN A 538 23.68 -0.73 14.61
N MET A 539 23.22 0.17 15.49
CA MET A 539 24.06 0.82 16.50
C MET A 539 24.01 0.04 17.81
N GLU A 540 25.11 0.00 18.55
CA GLU A 540 25.13 -0.50 19.92
C GLU A 540 24.49 0.50 20.88
N ASP A 541 23.73 -0.01 21.85
CA ASP A 541 23.22 0.81 22.97
C ASP A 541 24.36 1.18 23.89
N VAL A 542 24.85 2.40 23.78
CA VAL A 542 25.92 2.91 24.66
C VAL A 542 25.25 3.50 25.90
N PHE A 543 24.98 2.68 26.90
CA PHE A 543 24.63 3.13 28.25
C PHE A 543 25.90 3.36 29.04
N TYR A 544 26.34 4.60 29.20
CA TYR A 544 27.32 4.97 30.20
C TYR A 544 26.59 5.25 31.53
N THR A 545 26.72 4.37 32.51
CA THR A 545 26.39 4.76 33.87
C THR A 545 27.46 5.74 34.37
N PRO A 546 27.14 6.69 35.28
CA PRO A 546 28.16 7.60 35.86
C PRO A 546 29.34 6.89 36.50
N GLU A 547 29.22 5.60 36.84
CA GLU A 547 30.25 4.76 37.45
C GLU A 547 31.20 4.16 36.40
N ASP A 548 30.80 4.05 35.14
CA ASP A 548 31.59 3.54 34.01
C ASP A 548 32.49 4.62 33.38
N PHE A 549 32.42 5.85 33.88
CA PHE A 549 33.23 6.99 33.42
C PHE A 549 34.67 6.89 33.95
N ASP A 550 35.49 6.05 33.32
CA ASP A 550 36.91 6.04 33.54
C ASP A 550 37.58 7.05 32.56
N ALA A 551 38.27 8.04 33.13
CA ALA A 551 38.95 9.09 32.38
C ALA A 551 40.00 8.58 31.36
N GLN A 552 40.37 7.30 31.42
CA GLN A 552 41.26 6.65 30.44
C GLN A 552 40.53 6.09 29.20
N ASN A 553 39.19 5.91 29.25
CA ASN A 553 38.40 5.39 28.12
C ASN A 553 37.86 6.49 27.21
N ILE A 554 38.05 7.75 27.50
CA ILE A 554 37.62 8.90 26.69
C ILE A 554 38.32 8.94 25.33
N PHE A 555 39.39 8.24 25.12
CA PHE A 555 40.22 8.27 23.90
C PHE A 555 40.14 7.00 23.03
N THR A 556 39.40 5.99 23.42
CA THR A 556 39.07 4.91 22.50
C THR A 556 37.81 5.32 21.77
N THR A 557 37.93 5.66 20.51
CA THR A 557 36.82 5.74 19.55
C THR A 557 36.15 4.38 19.52
N VAL A 558 35.19 4.18 20.42
CA VAL A 558 34.39 2.94 20.44
C VAL A 558 33.54 2.99 19.18
N ASP A 559 33.82 2.04 18.31
CA ASP A 559 32.97 1.79 17.16
C ASP A 559 31.57 1.45 17.71
N ASN A 560 30.60 2.34 17.46
CA ASN A 560 29.22 2.22 17.94
C ASN A 560 28.35 1.38 17.02
N VAL A 561 28.91 0.69 16.03
CA VAL A 561 28.24 -0.21 15.11
C VAL A 561 28.40 -1.64 15.59
N LYS A 562 27.29 -2.39 15.66
CA LYS A 562 27.31 -3.82 16.01
C LYS A 562 28.23 -4.61 15.08
N PRO A 563 29.01 -5.59 15.62
CA PRO A 563 30.05 -6.27 14.84
C PRO A 563 29.55 -7.10 13.65
N ASP A 564 28.27 -7.52 13.67
CA ASP A 564 27.65 -8.33 12.62
C ASP A 564 26.98 -7.48 11.51
N ARG A 565 27.16 -6.17 11.55
CA ARG A 565 26.54 -5.23 10.59
C ARG A 565 27.48 -4.94 9.42
N THR A 566 26.88 -4.85 8.25
CA THR A 566 27.58 -4.55 6.99
C THR A 566 27.42 -3.07 6.61
N PRO A 567 28.28 -2.51 5.75
CA PRO A 567 28.09 -1.16 5.22
C PRO A 567 26.72 -0.95 4.53
N LEU A 568 26.16 -2.01 3.94
CA LEU A 568 24.85 -1.95 3.28
C LEU A 568 23.71 -1.87 4.32
N ASP A 569 23.85 -2.54 5.49
CA ASP A 569 22.89 -2.41 6.61
C ASP A 569 22.82 -0.96 7.10
N LEU A 570 23.99 -0.31 7.23
CA LEU A 570 24.08 1.10 7.62
C LEU A 570 23.43 2.02 6.58
N LEU A 571 23.65 1.76 5.29
CA LEU A 571 23.00 2.53 4.22
C LEU A 571 21.48 2.45 4.35
N PHE A 572 20.91 1.25 4.51
CA PHE A 572 19.46 1.06 4.60
C PHE A 572 18.84 1.67 5.88
N GLN A 573 19.60 1.85 6.95
CA GLN A 573 19.16 2.59 8.13
C GLN A 573 19.20 4.11 7.90
N VAL A 574 20.13 4.60 7.07
CA VAL A 574 20.27 6.04 6.72
C VAL A 574 19.21 6.50 5.74
N LEU A 575 18.81 5.66 4.74
CA LEU A 575 17.88 6.04 3.69
C LEU A 575 16.56 6.63 4.23
N PRO A 576 15.84 5.99 5.16
CA PRO A 576 14.60 6.54 5.72
C PRO A 576 14.80 7.90 6.38
N GLU A 577 15.86 8.08 7.15
CA GLU A 577 16.14 9.32 7.86
C GLU A 577 16.45 10.52 6.94
N LEU A 578 16.92 10.23 5.72
CA LEU A 578 17.11 11.23 4.68
C LEU A 578 15.92 11.35 3.72
N ASN A 579 14.79 10.70 4.05
CA ASN A 579 13.58 10.67 3.22
C ASN A 579 13.86 10.14 1.79
N ILE A 580 14.70 9.11 1.69
CA ILE A 580 15.01 8.41 0.43
C ILE A 580 14.27 7.07 0.42
N GLU A 581 13.61 6.75 -0.69
CA GLU A 581 12.90 5.47 -0.83
C GLU A 581 13.86 4.28 -0.68
N LEU A 582 13.40 3.21 0.00
CA LEU A 582 14.16 1.96 0.10
C LEU A 582 14.30 1.23 -1.25
N SER A 583 13.49 1.63 -2.23
CA SER A 583 13.53 1.17 -3.61
C SER A 583 14.49 1.97 -4.50
N ALA A 584 15.11 3.05 -3.99
CA ALA A 584 16.02 3.90 -4.74
C ALA A 584 17.13 3.10 -5.43
N LYS A 585 17.61 3.59 -6.57
CA LYS A 585 18.70 2.94 -7.32
C LYS A 585 20.01 3.11 -6.58
N ILE A 586 20.67 2.00 -6.25
CA ILE A 586 21.94 1.97 -5.53
C ILE A 586 23.03 1.43 -6.46
N GLU A 587 24.15 2.14 -6.53
CA GLU A 587 25.36 1.70 -7.21
C GLU A 587 26.52 1.68 -6.22
N GLU A 588 27.25 0.57 -6.15
CA GLU A 588 28.46 0.44 -5.34
C GLU A 588 29.67 0.66 -6.25
N LYS A 589 30.54 1.59 -5.89
CA LYS A 589 31.77 1.90 -6.64
C LYS A 589 32.95 2.03 -5.69
N GLU A 590 34.15 1.89 -6.23
CA GLU A 590 35.39 2.13 -5.49
C GLU A 590 35.95 3.52 -5.82
N VAL A 591 36.23 4.32 -4.80
CA VAL A 591 36.86 5.64 -4.93
C VAL A 591 38.13 5.64 -4.05
N ASN A 592 39.30 5.74 -4.67
CA ASN A 592 40.60 5.70 -4.02
C ASN A 592 40.78 4.50 -3.06
N GLY A 593 40.31 3.30 -3.46
CA GLY A 593 40.42 2.08 -2.66
C GLY A 593 39.40 1.97 -1.54
N LYS A 594 38.38 2.82 -1.49
CA LYS A 594 37.30 2.79 -0.51
C LYS A 594 35.96 2.51 -1.20
N LYS A 595 35.15 1.69 -0.54
CA LYS A 595 33.78 1.36 -0.97
C LYS A 595 32.86 2.57 -0.76
N VAL A 596 32.18 3.00 -1.84
CA VAL A 596 31.30 4.17 -1.83
C VAL A 596 29.98 3.80 -2.48
N PHE A 597 28.88 4.09 -1.83
CA PHE A 597 27.53 3.91 -2.33
C PHE A 597 27.03 5.21 -2.97
N PHE A 598 26.43 5.07 -4.16
CA PHE A 598 25.76 6.13 -4.88
C PHE A 598 24.27 5.79 -4.95
N VAL A 599 23.42 6.66 -4.41
CA VAL A 599 21.98 6.47 -4.40
C VAL A 599 21.33 7.54 -5.27
N ASP A 600 20.50 7.11 -6.22
CA ASP A 600 19.89 7.95 -7.25
C ASP A 600 20.94 8.87 -7.92
N GLY A 601 22.00 8.24 -8.41
CA GLY A 601 23.15 8.93 -8.96
C GLY A 601 23.96 9.64 -7.86
N ASN A 602 23.96 10.97 -7.87
CA ASN A 602 24.67 11.78 -6.88
C ASN A 602 23.77 12.37 -5.79
N TYR A 603 22.53 11.90 -5.64
CA TYR A 603 21.65 12.47 -4.63
C TYR A 603 22.18 12.18 -3.22
N LEU A 604 22.52 10.92 -2.93
CA LEU A 604 23.27 10.54 -1.74
C LEU A 604 24.55 9.82 -2.16
N ILE A 605 25.68 10.24 -1.60
CA ILE A 605 26.91 9.48 -1.63
C ILE A 605 27.27 9.12 -0.18
N ALA A 606 27.49 7.83 0.08
CA ALA A 606 27.82 7.34 1.43
C ALA A 606 29.03 6.41 1.42
N THR A 607 29.87 6.49 2.46
CA THR A 607 30.95 5.56 2.71
C THR A 607 31.02 5.19 4.19
N PHE A 608 31.14 3.90 4.46
CA PHE A 608 31.20 3.36 5.83
C PHE A 608 32.49 2.58 6.08
N ASP A 609 33.45 2.65 5.14
CA ASP A 609 34.78 2.08 5.31
C ASP A 609 35.56 2.85 6.38
N THR A 610 36.50 2.15 7.03
CA THR A 610 37.44 2.76 7.95
C THR A 610 38.60 3.47 7.24
N GLU A 611 39.29 4.39 7.91
CA GLU A 611 40.46 5.09 7.37
C GLU A 611 40.21 5.81 6.03
N VAL A 612 39.07 6.47 5.91
CA VAL A 612 38.79 7.35 4.77
C VAL A 612 39.72 8.57 4.85
N ASN A 613 40.40 8.87 3.75
CA ASN A 613 41.35 9.96 3.69
C ASN A 613 40.82 11.18 2.92
N GLU A 614 41.51 12.31 3.01
CA GLU A 614 41.14 13.58 2.38
C GLU A 614 41.05 13.47 0.86
N SER A 615 41.84 12.59 0.20
CA SER A 615 41.79 12.45 -1.26
C SER A 615 40.49 11.81 -1.72
N THR A 616 39.96 10.81 -0.96
CA THR A 616 38.65 10.19 -1.23
C THR A 616 37.53 11.21 -1.06
N VAL A 617 37.55 11.95 0.05
CA VAL A 617 36.53 12.99 0.32
C VAL A 617 36.58 14.11 -0.70
N THR A 618 37.78 14.50 -1.18
CA THR A 618 37.95 15.51 -2.23
C THR A 618 37.31 15.06 -3.54
N GLU A 619 37.53 13.82 -3.96
CA GLU A 619 36.88 13.29 -5.16
C GLU A 619 35.36 13.23 -5.02
N ILE A 620 34.84 12.79 -3.87
CA ILE A 620 33.42 12.80 -3.59
C ILE A 620 32.84 14.23 -3.61
N ALA A 621 33.51 15.20 -2.98
CA ALA A 621 33.06 16.59 -2.95
C ALA A 621 33.00 17.23 -4.35
N LYS A 622 33.93 16.87 -5.25
CA LYS A 622 33.91 17.31 -6.67
C LYS A 622 32.69 16.78 -7.43
N MET A 623 32.10 15.65 -7.02
CA MET A 623 30.89 15.09 -7.62
C MET A 623 29.62 15.85 -7.21
N LYS A 624 29.71 16.73 -6.20
CA LYS A 624 28.64 17.62 -5.71
C LYS A 624 27.36 16.86 -5.32
N PRO A 625 27.42 15.91 -4.38
CA PRO A 625 26.23 15.23 -3.92
C PRO A 625 25.28 16.18 -3.17
N GLN A 626 23.98 15.87 -3.14
CA GLN A 626 23.03 16.57 -2.28
C GLN A 626 23.29 16.22 -0.80
N TYR A 627 23.51 14.92 -0.54
CA TYR A 627 23.86 14.40 0.79
C TYR A 627 25.18 13.65 0.74
N PHE A 628 26.01 13.82 1.76
CA PHE A 628 27.17 12.99 2.04
C PHE A 628 27.06 12.40 3.43
N VAL A 629 27.19 11.09 3.53
CA VAL A 629 27.13 10.37 4.82
C VAL A 629 28.35 9.50 5.02
N MET A 630 28.93 9.52 6.22
CA MET A 630 30.02 8.63 6.62
C MET A 630 29.85 8.21 8.09
N ARG A 631 30.58 7.15 8.48
CA ARG A 631 30.73 6.79 9.91
C ARG A 631 31.68 7.74 10.59
N ASP A 632 31.44 8.02 11.87
CA ASP A 632 32.40 8.76 12.72
C ASP A 632 33.75 8.02 12.77
N ALA A 633 33.74 6.73 13.02
CA ALA A 633 34.91 5.86 13.00
C ALA A 633 35.60 5.71 11.62
N SER A 634 35.04 6.24 10.54
CA SER A 634 35.68 6.24 9.23
C SER A 634 36.82 7.26 9.13
N ALA A 635 36.81 8.31 9.94
CA ALA A 635 37.87 9.31 9.94
C ALA A 635 39.10 8.76 10.62
N ALA A 636 40.26 8.96 10.02
CA ALA A 636 41.55 8.49 10.60
C ALA A 636 41.91 9.22 11.91
N ASN A 637 41.40 10.43 12.15
CA ASN A 637 41.50 11.24 13.38
C ASN A 637 40.61 12.49 13.31
N ASP A 638 40.42 13.20 14.43
CA ASP A 638 39.55 14.40 14.52
C ASP A 638 39.96 15.54 13.56
N ASN A 639 41.26 15.72 13.32
CA ASN A 639 41.73 16.73 12.37
C ASN A 639 41.26 16.46 10.94
N VAL A 640 41.02 15.19 10.60
CA VAL A 640 40.52 14.77 9.28
C VAL A 640 39.07 15.17 9.12
N LEU A 641 38.23 15.10 10.17
CA LEU A 641 36.83 15.56 10.10
C LEU A 641 36.71 17.07 9.82
N ASP A 642 37.56 17.86 10.49
CA ASP A 642 37.59 19.33 10.27
C ASP A 642 38.03 19.67 8.83
N ASN A 643 39.01 18.91 8.31
CA ASN A 643 39.48 19.06 6.93
C ASN A 643 38.38 18.65 5.93
N PHE A 644 37.60 17.62 6.23
CA PHE A 644 36.47 17.22 5.38
C PHE A 644 35.44 18.32 5.23
N GLU A 645 35.11 19.03 6.33
CA GLU A 645 34.22 20.19 6.24
C GLU A 645 34.78 21.30 5.35
N GLN A 646 36.08 21.58 5.44
CA GLN A 646 36.73 22.59 4.60
C GLN A 646 36.73 22.17 3.12
N ILE A 647 36.99 20.90 2.82
CA ILE A 647 36.95 20.34 1.47
C ILE A 647 35.55 20.55 0.85
N PHE A 648 34.49 20.17 1.57
CA PHE A 648 33.13 20.35 1.08
C PHE A 648 32.76 21.82 0.93
N ARG A 649 33.13 22.71 1.88
CA ARG A 649 32.95 24.15 1.75
C ARG A 649 33.60 24.73 0.49
N HIS A 650 34.73 24.17 0.06
CA HIS A 650 35.43 24.60 -1.13
C HIS A 650 34.83 24.05 -2.43
N TYR A 651 34.55 22.76 -2.51
CA TYR A 651 34.14 22.10 -3.75
C TYR A 651 32.62 21.96 -3.91
N SER A 652 31.87 21.83 -2.81
CA SER A 652 30.43 21.64 -2.81
C SER A 652 29.77 22.18 -1.53
N PRO A 653 29.67 23.52 -1.38
CA PRO A 653 29.13 24.15 -0.17
C PRO A 653 27.68 23.77 0.12
N GLU A 654 26.89 23.43 -0.90
CA GLU A 654 25.48 23.06 -0.78
C GLU A 654 25.25 21.63 -0.29
N THR A 655 26.28 20.78 -0.30
CA THR A 655 26.16 19.39 0.19
C THR A 655 25.85 19.34 1.67
N VAL A 656 24.77 18.68 2.04
CA VAL A 656 24.41 18.37 3.42
C VAL A 656 25.27 17.19 3.91
N ARG A 657 26.05 17.38 4.95
CA ARG A 657 27.00 16.40 5.50
C ARG A 657 26.49 15.83 6.80
N LYS A 658 26.41 14.53 6.89
CA LYS A 658 25.95 13.81 8.09
C LYS A 658 26.95 12.74 8.49
N ILE A 659 26.97 12.40 9.77
CA ILE A 659 27.71 11.26 10.34
C ILE A 659 26.76 10.34 11.10
N ILE A 660 27.15 9.06 11.20
CA ILE A 660 26.45 8.06 11.99
C ILE A 660 27.37 7.55 13.12
#